data_01ab83ef9ec21550f2e7ff3480deaeb8
#
_entry.id   01ab83ef9ec21550f2e7ff3480deaeb8
#
_cell.length_a   1.000
_cell.length_b   1.000
_cell.length_c   1.000
_cell.angle_alpha   90.00
_cell.angle_beta   90.00
_cell.angle_gamma   90.00
#
_symmetry.space_group_name_H-M   'P 1'
#
loop_
_entity.id
_entity.type
_entity.pdbx_description
1 polymer ?
#
loop_
_entity_poly.entity_id
_entity_poly.type
_entity_poly.pdbx_seq_one_letter_code
_entity_poly.pdbx_strand_id
1 'polypeptide(L)'
;MKQYNAIKVKYPDALLLFRVGDFYETFGQDAIKTAKILGIILTKRGAGSSSETELAGFPHHSLNTYLPKLVKSGLRVAICDQLEDPKLTKNIVKRGVTELITPGLAIIDEVLSPKTNNFLAAISLGKQIGISFLDVSTGEFLVSQGTKEEVDKLLQNFNPSEILVSKQKKESFSSQFSYPYQLFYLEDWVFQHDFSIESLCTHFKTKNLKGFGIENLNDGVIAAGAIMHYLSETQHQKINHITFLKRIPKEDYVWMDRFTTRNLELFYSNNLNAVTLIDVIDKTISPMGGRLLKRWLAFPLKDINEISKRHEVVKFLMEDLNSLNQIQHHVKLIGDIERLISKVATFKISPREVIHLKNSLEAIIPIKSIAEKSINTSVKEIGLNLSNCDELRKRIKETLLENSPVNILKGNSISSDYSDELKELRRIAFSGKEVLDKMLTRESEATGITSLKIASNNVFGYYIEVRNTHKDKVPEHWIRKQTLVNAERYITEELKEYESKILGAEEKIMALEIEIFNNLVQWLGKFIKEVQNNSFLIAKLDCLSGFSQLAIENNYCMPLIDDSYELDIKEGRHPVIEKQLKAHESYISNDVFLDSDKQQIIMITGPNMSGKSAILRQTAIIVLMAQMGSFVPAKSVRMGWFDKIFTRVGASDNISMGESTFMVEMNETASILNNISGRSLILLDEIGRGTSTYDGISIAWAISEFLHDNISKPKTLFATHYHELNEMTSSFKRIKNFNVSVKEEKNDVLFLRKLVPGGSEHSFGIHVAKMAGMPNQVLKKAHMILKKLEKSHSNEELTGKVKSIKEDHQLQFFNLDNPILEELKEEILNIDINSLTPVEALLKLSELKKKIDN
;
A
#
# COMPACT_ATOMS: atom_id res chain seq x y z
N MET A 1 -10.29 27.82 28.85
CA MET A 1 -8.99 27.22 29.26
C MET A 1 -9.16 26.11 30.30
N LYS A 2 -9.85 26.25 31.46
CA LYS A 2 -9.95 25.14 32.43
C LYS A 2 -10.45 23.81 31.82
N GLN A 3 -11.54 23.85 31.02
CA GLN A 3 -12.03 22.65 30.35
C GLN A 3 -11.02 22.11 29.34
N TYR A 4 -10.38 22.97 28.53
CA TYR A 4 -9.37 22.58 27.56
C TYR A 4 -8.22 21.83 28.23
N ASN A 5 -7.63 22.41 29.27
CA ASN A 5 -6.51 21.81 30.00
C ASN A 5 -6.88 20.46 30.63
N ALA A 6 -8.09 20.36 31.21
CA ALA A 6 -8.57 19.12 31.82
C ALA A 6 -8.76 17.97 30.77
N ILE A 7 -9.14 18.33 29.55
CA ILE A 7 -9.28 17.38 28.44
C ILE A 7 -7.91 17.06 27.87
N LYS A 8 -7.04 18.06 27.66
CA LYS A 8 -5.68 17.86 27.09
C LYS A 8 -4.83 16.93 27.94
N VAL A 9 -4.95 16.98 29.27
CA VAL A 9 -4.26 16.03 30.20
C VAL A 9 -4.67 14.58 29.93
N LYS A 10 -5.91 14.32 29.50
CA LYS A 10 -6.37 12.97 29.16
C LYS A 10 -5.88 12.49 27.79
N TYR A 11 -5.57 13.41 26.89
CA TYR A 11 -5.12 13.12 25.50
C TYR A 11 -3.82 13.89 25.20
N PRO A 12 -2.72 13.62 25.94
CA PRO A 12 -1.48 14.41 25.83
C PRO A 12 -0.85 14.34 24.43
N ASP A 13 -0.93 13.18 23.79
CA ASP A 13 -0.32 12.89 22.50
C ASP A 13 -1.20 13.28 21.30
N ALA A 14 -2.45 13.68 21.52
CA ALA A 14 -3.38 14.08 20.48
C ALA A 14 -3.47 15.60 20.34
N LEU A 15 -3.52 16.11 19.13
CA LEU A 15 -3.87 17.49 18.82
C LEU A 15 -5.35 17.70 19.15
N LEU A 16 -5.66 18.64 20.05
CA LEU A 16 -7.02 18.85 20.52
C LEU A 16 -7.72 19.97 19.73
N LEU A 17 -8.68 19.59 18.87
CA LEU A 17 -9.62 20.52 18.24
C LEU A 17 -10.77 20.81 19.20
N PHE A 18 -10.75 21.98 19.83
CA PHE A 18 -11.68 22.34 20.89
C PHE A 18 -12.74 23.29 20.37
N ARG A 19 -14.02 22.90 20.39
CA ARG A 19 -15.14 23.68 19.91
C ARG A 19 -15.43 24.90 20.78
N VAL A 20 -15.28 26.10 20.20
CA VAL A 20 -15.60 27.39 20.83
C VAL A 20 -16.54 28.15 19.91
N GLY A 21 -17.83 28.16 20.24
CA GLY A 21 -18.86 28.71 19.35
C GLY A 21 -18.84 28.04 17.97
N ASP A 22 -18.62 28.84 16.93
CA ASP A 22 -18.60 28.39 15.55
C ASP A 22 -17.20 27.97 15.04
N PHE A 23 -16.22 27.91 15.93
CA PHE A 23 -14.82 27.56 15.58
C PHE A 23 -14.35 26.32 16.32
N TYR A 24 -13.45 25.56 15.67
CA TYR A 24 -12.52 24.69 16.35
C TYR A 24 -11.24 25.46 16.59
N GLU A 25 -10.85 25.57 17.85
CA GLU A 25 -9.65 26.28 18.31
C GLU A 25 -8.63 25.29 18.89
N THR A 26 -7.35 25.57 18.64
CA THR A 26 -6.21 24.87 19.23
C THR A 26 -5.36 25.87 19.99
N PHE A 27 -4.68 25.44 21.06
CA PHE A 27 -3.93 26.33 21.95
C PHE A 27 -2.50 25.82 22.15
N GLY A 28 -1.57 26.77 22.45
CA GLY A 28 -0.17 26.46 22.73
C GLY A 28 0.53 25.70 21.62
N GLN A 29 1.21 24.61 21.97
CA GLN A 29 1.94 23.78 21.01
C GLN A 29 1.05 23.17 19.91
N ASP A 30 -0.21 22.83 20.24
CA ASP A 30 -1.16 22.35 19.26
C ASP A 30 -1.50 23.43 18.22
N ALA A 31 -1.59 24.72 18.66
CA ALA A 31 -1.85 25.84 17.75
C ALA A 31 -0.69 26.07 16.77
N ILE A 32 0.56 25.99 17.25
CA ILE A 32 1.75 26.14 16.42
C ILE A 32 1.79 25.03 15.34
N LYS A 33 1.56 23.76 15.74
CA LYS A 33 1.51 22.62 14.81
C LYS A 33 0.38 22.79 13.79
N THR A 34 -0.81 23.16 14.28
CA THR A 34 -2.00 23.36 13.43
C THR A 34 -1.77 24.45 12.39
N ALA A 35 -1.27 25.63 12.82
CA ALA A 35 -0.99 26.73 11.92
C ALA A 35 0.02 26.37 10.83
N LYS A 36 1.09 25.65 11.21
CA LYS A 36 2.14 25.21 10.28
C LYS A 36 1.62 24.24 9.22
N ILE A 37 0.84 23.23 9.64
CA ILE A 37 0.34 22.17 8.73
C ILE A 37 -0.79 22.67 7.84
N LEU A 38 -1.72 23.45 8.40
CA LEU A 38 -2.89 23.92 7.67
C LEU A 38 -2.64 25.19 6.84
N GLY A 39 -1.52 25.90 7.12
CA GLY A 39 -1.25 27.18 6.48
C GLY A 39 -2.19 28.31 6.95
N ILE A 40 -2.72 28.23 8.18
CA ILE A 40 -3.61 29.23 8.76
C ILE A 40 -2.87 30.16 9.72
N ILE A 41 -3.47 31.31 10.01
CA ILE A 41 -2.84 32.35 10.85
C ILE A 41 -2.71 31.86 12.30
N LEU A 42 -1.50 31.97 12.85
CA LEU A 42 -1.24 31.80 14.26
C LEU A 42 -1.47 33.15 14.97
N THR A 43 -2.41 33.18 15.91
CA THR A 43 -2.76 34.34 16.72
C THR A 43 -2.44 34.09 18.20
N LYS A 44 -2.72 35.06 19.05
CA LYS A 44 -2.52 34.96 20.49
C LYS A 44 -3.84 35.30 21.21
N ARG A 45 -4.21 34.45 22.14
CA ARG A 45 -5.32 34.72 23.07
C ARG A 45 -4.80 35.43 24.27
N GLY A 46 -5.47 36.52 24.67
CA GLY A 46 -5.07 37.31 25.84
C GLY A 46 -3.78 38.12 25.58
N ALA A 47 -3.61 38.65 24.39
CA ALA A 47 -2.45 39.48 24.04
C ALA A 47 -2.22 40.61 25.05
N GLY A 48 -1.01 40.67 25.62
CA GLY A 48 -0.62 41.64 26.63
C GLY A 48 -0.97 41.28 28.08
N SER A 49 -1.51 40.09 28.36
CA SER A 49 -1.75 39.57 29.71
C SER A 49 -0.73 38.50 30.10
N SER A 50 -0.57 38.26 31.41
CA SER A 50 0.30 37.19 31.95
C SER A 50 -0.16 35.76 31.55
N SER A 51 -1.32 35.62 30.90
CA SER A 51 -1.90 34.36 30.42
C SER A 51 -1.97 34.27 28.89
N GLU A 52 -1.07 34.99 28.21
CA GLU A 52 -0.95 34.92 26.74
C GLU A 52 -0.64 33.51 26.26
N THR A 53 -1.44 33.01 25.29
CA THR A 53 -1.29 31.65 24.75
C THR A 53 -1.53 31.69 23.24
N GLU A 54 -0.72 30.97 22.47
CA GLU A 54 -0.87 30.82 21.05
C GLU A 54 -2.23 30.21 20.74
N LEU A 55 -2.86 30.70 19.67
CA LEU A 55 -4.18 30.30 19.18
C LEU A 55 -4.15 30.13 17.68
N ALA A 56 -4.68 29.01 17.20
CA ALA A 56 -5.01 28.81 15.81
C ALA A 56 -6.39 28.13 15.72
N GLY A 57 -7.20 28.51 14.75
CA GLY A 57 -8.53 27.92 14.64
C GLY A 57 -9.13 28.12 13.25
N PHE A 58 -10.19 27.39 12.99
CA PHE A 58 -10.94 27.42 11.74
C PHE A 58 -12.44 27.20 12.02
N PRO A 59 -13.34 27.66 11.11
CA PRO A 59 -14.78 27.48 11.28
C PRO A 59 -15.15 25.99 11.37
N HIS A 60 -16.05 25.63 12.28
CA HIS A 60 -16.41 24.24 12.53
C HIS A 60 -16.96 23.51 11.30
N HIS A 61 -17.69 24.21 10.44
CA HIS A 61 -18.22 23.64 9.21
C HIS A 61 -17.12 23.26 8.20
N SER A 62 -15.90 23.75 8.40
CA SER A 62 -14.73 23.43 7.57
C SER A 62 -13.90 22.24 8.10
N LEU A 63 -14.41 21.53 9.13
CA LEU A 63 -13.71 20.39 9.73
C LEU A 63 -13.29 19.37 8.66
N ASN A 64 -14.19 19.00 7.76
CA ASN A 64 -13.93 18.01 6.70
C ASN A 64 -12.83 18.45 5.70
N THR A 65 -12.52 19.75 5.63
CA THR A 65 -11.43 20.26 4.79
C THR A 65 -10.09 20.25 5.48
N TYR A 66 -10.06 20.51 6.79
CA TYR A 66 -8.81 20.70 7.53
C TYR A 66 -8.35 19.43 8.28
N LEU A 67 -9.28 18.65 8.81
CA LEU A 67 -8.99 17.42 9.54
C LEU A 67 -8.18 16.41 8.71
N PRO A 68 -8.50 16.16 7.43
CA PRO A 68 -7.70 15.26 6.59
C PRO A 68 -6.23 15.66 6.47
N LYS A 69 -5.93 16.96 6.44
CA LYS A 69 -4.55 17.46 6.34
C LYS A 69 -3.75 17.17 7.62
N LEU A 70 -4.39 17.32 8.78
CA LEU A 70 -3.78 17.02 10.07
C LEU A 70 -3.50 15.53 10.22
N VAL A 71 -4.48 14.68 9.88
CA VAL A 71 -4.33 13.22 9.97
C VAL A 71 -3.30 12.69 8.98
N LYS A 72 -3.27 13.18 7.74
CA LYS A 72 -2.25 12.82 6.73
C LYS A 72 -0.83 13.21 7.14
N SER A 73 -0.67 14.24 7.98
CA SER A 73 0.65 14.59 8.53
C SER A 73 1.10 13.67 9.67
N GLY A 74 0.34 12.61 9.96
CA GLY A 74 0.66 11.63 11.00
C GLY A 74 0.17 12.01 12.40
N LEU A 75 -0.65 13.05 12.54
CA LEU A 75 -1.15 13.48 13.85
C LEU A 75 -2.40 12.71 14.27
N ARG A 76 -2.46 12.41 15.55
CA ARG A 76 -3.69 11.98 16.23
C ARG A 76 -4.49 13.23 16.59
N VAL A 77 -5.76 13.28 16.26
CA VAL A 77 -6.61 14.46 16.42
C VAL A 77 -7.82 14.12 17.28
N ALA A 78 -7.93 14.74 18.44
CA ALA A 78 -9.09 14.64 19.32
C ALA A 78 -10.10 15.75 18.97
N ILE A 79 -11.30 15.36 18.55
CA ILE A 79 -12.40 16.27 18.29
C ILE A 79 -13.18 16.46 19.58
N CYS A 80 -13.21 17.70 20.08
CA CYS A 80 -13.91 18.05 21.29
C CYS A 80 -15.10 18.96 20.97
N ASP A 81 -16.29 18.40 21.08
CA ASP A 81 -17.53 19.09 20.80
C ASP A 81 -18.32 19.48 22.06
N GLN A 82 -19.36 20.30 21.85
CA GLN A 82 -20.32 20.66 22.88
C GLN A 82 -21.27 19.48 23.10
N LEU A 83 -21.39 19.04 24.35
CA LEU A 83 -22.25 17.90 24.74
C LEU A 83 -23.68 18.34 25.10
N GLU A 84 -23.90 19.66 25.20
CA GLU A 84 -25.16 20.27 25.61
C GLU A 84 -25.55 21.37 24.59
N ASP A 85 -26.84 21.59 24.38
CA ASP A 85 -27.31 22.68 23.53
C ASP A 85 -27.04 24.04 24.22
N PRO A 86 -26.28 24.94 23.58
CA PRO A 86 -25.99 26.27 24.12
C PRO A 86 -27.27 27.11 24.41
N LYS A 87 -28.36 26.88 23.70
CA LYS A 87 -29.62 27.60 23.87
C LYS A 87 -30.37 27.19 25.14
N LEU A 88 -30.13 25.98 25.63
CA LEU A 88 -30.80 25.42 26.82
C LEU A 88 -29.99 25.57 28.10
N THR A 89 -28.72 25.96 28.03
CA THR A 89 -27.79 25.97 29.15
C THR A 89 -27.48 27.40 29.58
N LYS A 90 -27.78 27.71 30.88
CA LYS A 90 -27.43 29.01 31.50
C LYS A 90 -25.97 29.14 31.90
N ASN A 91 -25.25 28.04 31.98
CA ASN A 91 -23.84 27.96 32.37
C ASN A 91 -22.92 27.72 31.16
N ILE A 92 -21.60 27.64 31.43
CA ILE A 92 -20.63 27.25 30.38
C ILE A 92 -20.95 25.85 29.91
N VAL A 93 -21.23 25.70 28.63
CA VAL A 93 -21.58 24.44 27.95
C VAL A 93 -20.48 23.40 28.20
N LYS A 94 -20.88 22.20 28.63
CA LYS A 94 -19.95 21.07 28.79
C LYS A 94 -19.45 20.61 27.44
N ARG A 95 -18.16 20.31 27.39
CA ARG A 95 -17.46 19.79 26.21
C ARG A 95 -16.78 18.48 26.55
N GLY A 96 -16.71 17.59 25.57
CA GLY A 96 -16.02 16.33 25.68
C GLY A 96 -15.48 15.87 24.33
N VAL A 97 -14.50 14.95 24.38
CA VAL A 97 -14.00 14.33 23.17
C VAL A 97 -15.08 13.37 22.65
N THR A 98 -15.57 13.64 21.47
CA THR A 98 -16.59 12.85 20.77
C THR A 98 -15.95 11.79 19.89
N GLU A 99 -14.73 12.06 19.41
CA GLU A 99 -14.00 11.14 18.54
C GLU A 99 -12.49 11.44 18.61
N LEU A 100 -11.67 10.39 18.62
CA LEU A 100 -10.23 10.50 18.44
C LEU A 100 -9.86 9.84 17.10
N ILE A 101 -9.47 10.66 16.14
CA ILE A 101 -9.07 10.19 14.80
C ILE A 101 -7.57 10.06 14.74
N THR A 102 -7.10 8.87 14.32
CA THR A 102 -5.69 8.56 14.15
C THR A 102 -5.42 8.14 12.71
N PRO A 103 -4.17 8.15 12.25
CA PRO A 103 -3.85 7.69 10.89
C PRO A 103 -4.38 6.30 10.58
N GLY A 104 -4.29 5.35 11.52
CA GLY A 104 -4.76 3.97 11.36
C GLY A 104 -6.28 3.79 11.47
N LEU A 105 -7.01 4.76 12.04
CA LEU A 105 -8.46 4.70 12.26
C LEU A 105 -9.26 5.67 11.37
N ALA A 106 -8.65 6.27 10.37
CA ALA A 106 -9.34 7.19 9.48
C ALA A 106 -10.38 6.47 8.61
N ILE A 107 -11.63 6.98 8.63
CA ILE A 107 -12.74 6.53 7.76
C ILE A 107 -13.08 7.60 6.70
N ILE A 108 -12.45 8.75 6.79
CA ILE A 108 -12.73 9.93 5.97
C ILE A 108 -12.12 9.73 4.58
N ASP A 109 -12.95 9.83 3.52
CA ASP A 109 -12.51 9.54 2.14
C ASP A 109 -11.34 10.41 1.68
N GLU A 110 -11.27 11.66 2.11
CA GLU A 110 -10.18 12.59 1.79
C GLU A 110 -8.83 12.17 2.39
N VAL A 111 -8.83 11.33 3.44
CA VAL A 111 -7.61 10.73 4.02
C VAL A 111 -7.21 9.48 3.26
N LEU A 112 -8.19 8.69 2.85
CA LEU A 112 -8.01 7.37 2.29
C LEU A 112 -7.68 7.41 0.80
N SER A 113 -6.77 6.55 0.36
CA SER A 113 -6.58 6.27 -1.07
C SER A 113 -7.62 5.22 -1.52
N PRO A 114 -8.29 5.41 -2.68
CA PRO A 114 -9.37 4.50 -3.08
C PRO A 114 -8.94 3.04 -3.24
N LYS A 115 -7.83 2.78 -3.91
CA LYS A 115 -7.31 1.43 -4.22
C LYS A 115 -6.30 0.90 -3.20
N THR A 116 -6.25 1.46 -1.97
CA THR A 116 -5.39 0.98 -0.90
C THR A 116 -6.16 0.83 0.40
N ASN A 117 -5.82 -0.21 1.17
CA ASN A 117 -6.28 -0.35 2.54
C ASN A 117 -5.56 0.63 3.46
N ASN A 118 -6.20 0.98 4.59
CA ASN A 118 -5.62 1.78 5.64
C ASN A 118 -5.55 0.95 6.92
N PHE A 119 -4.45 0.21 7.09
CA PHE A 119 -4.32 -0.70 8.20
C PHE A 119 -3.80 -0.02 9.47
N LEU A 120 -4.50 -0.28 10.58
CA LEU A 120 -3.97 -0.25 11.93
C LEU A 120 -3.39 -1.63 12.23
N ALA A 121 -2.19 -1.71 12.79
CA ALA A 121 -1.61 -2.96 13.25
C ALA A 121 -1.40 -2.98 14.76
N ALA A 122 -1.34 -4.17 15.36
CA ALA A 122 -0.84 -4.36 16.72
C ALA A 122 0.15 -5.52 16.75
N ILE A 123 1.17 -5.41 17.61
CA ILE A 123 2.21 -6.43 17.74
C ILE A 123 2.33 -6.83 19.21
N SER A 124 2.28 -8.15 19.43
CA SER A 124 2.56 -8.79 20.72
C SER A 124 3.91 -9.52 20.65
N LEU A 125 4.84 -9.15 21.52
CA LEU A 125 6.17 -9.76 21.62
C LEU A 125 6.18 -10.79 22.74
N GLY A 126 5.71 -12.00 22.42
CA GLY A 126 5.62 -13.16 23.32
C GLY A 126 6.62 -14.27 23.01
N LYS A 127 6.19 -15.54 23.11
CA LYS A 127 6.99 -16.71 22.69
C LYS A 127 7.21 -16.73 21.20
N GLN A 128 6.19 -16.34 20.44
CA GLN A 128 6.26 -15.97 19.05
C GLN A 128 5.90 -14.49 18.94
N ILE A 129 6.05 -13.90 17.77
CA ILE A 129 5.58 -12.55 17.54
C ILE A 129 4.17 -12.63 16.95
N GLY A 130 3.18 -12.16 17.72
CA GLY A 130 1.81 -12.04 17.25
C GLY A 130 1.60 -10.72 16.52
N ILE A 131 0.84 -10.74 15.43
CA ILE A 131 0.48 -9.56 14.67
C ILE A 131 -0.97 -9.61 14.24
N SER A 132 -1.62 -8.46 14.29
CA SER A 132 -2.96 -8.29 13.76
C SER A 132 -3.08 -6.99 12.98
N PHE A 133 -3.92 -6.98 11.94
CA PHE A 133 -4.19 -5.83 11.08
C PHE A 133 -5.69 -5.59 11.00
N LEU A 134 -6.10 -4.34 11.13
CA LEU A 134 -7.48 -3.92 10.95
C LEU A 134 -7.56 -2.73 10.02
N ASP A 135 -8.36 -2.83 8.97
CA ASP A 135 -8.82 -1.68 8.20
C ASP A 135 -10.25 -1.33 8.61
N VAL A 136 -10.40 -0.30 9.42
CA VAL A 136 -11.71 0.13 9.94
C VAL A 136 -12.62 0.63 8.80
N SER A 137 -12.04 1.13 7.71
CA SER A 137 -12.82 1.65 6.57
C SER A 137 -13.51 0.55 5.77
N THR A 138 -13.01 -0.69 5.81
CA THR A 138 -13.56 -1.85 5.10
C THR A 138 -14.12 -2.92 6.04
N GLY A 139 -13.70 -2.91 7.30
CA GLY A 139 -14.04 -3.95 8.28
C GLY A 139 -13.16 -5.20 8.17
N GLU A 140 -12.08 -5.15 7.38
CA GLU A 140 -11.17 -6.26 7.25
C GLU A 140 -10.26 -6.40 8.46
N PHE A 141 -10.34 -7.56 9.14
CA PHE A 141 -9.60 -7.87 10.34
C PHE A 141 -8.81 -9.17 10.16
N LEU A 142 -7.48 -9.07 10.24
CA LEU A 142 -6.55 -10.16 9.95
C LEU A 142 -5.65 -10.42 11.13
N VAL A 143 -5.27 -11.71 11.32
CA VAL A 143 -4.37 -12.11 12.40
C VAL A 143 -3.36 -13.16 11.94
N SER A 144 -2.14 -13.08 12.48
CA SER A 144 -1.08 -14.07 12.30
C SER A 144 -0.15 -14.09 13.50
N GLN A 145 0.72 -15.09 13.57
CA GLN A 145 1.87 -15.11 14.48
C GLN A 145 3.03 -15.86 13.85
N GLY A 146 4.26 -15.56 14.22
CA GLY A 146 5.40 -16.22 13.64
C GLY A 146 6.75 -15.72 14.12
N THR A 147 7.78 -16.01 13.31
CA THR A 147 9.13 -15.50 13.52
C THR A 147 9.20 -14.01 13.21
N LYS A 148 10.31 -13.37 13.57
CA LYS A 148 10.58 -11.96 13.27
C LYS A 148 10.48 -11.68 11.76
N GLU A 149 11.09 -12.56 10.95
CA GLU A 149 11.16 -12.44 9.49
C GLU A 149 9.76 -12.50 8.86
N GLU A 150 8.90 -13.40 9.37
CA GLU A 150 7.53 -13.55 8.90
C GLU A 150 6.68 -12.32 9.23
N VAL A 151 6.83 -11.80 10.44
CA VAL A 151 6.09 -10.61 10.88
C VAL A 151 6.58 -9.35 10.16
N ASP A 152 7.90 -9.20 9.97
CA ASP A 152 8.48 -8.08 9.21
C ASP A 152 7.98 -8.07 7.75
N LYS A 153 7.87 -9.25 7.13
CA LYS A 153 7.24 -9.40 5.81
C LYS A 153 5.79 -8.91 5.80
N LEU A 154 4.99 -9.32 6.77
CA LEU A 154 3.59 -8.90 6.85
C LEU A 154 3.47 -7.39 7.06
N LEU A 155 4.29 -6.81 7.93
CA LEU A 155 4.32 -5.36 8.14
C LEU A 155 4.59 -4.59 6.85
N GLN A 156 5.50 -5.08 6.02
CA GLN A 156 5.85 -4.42 4.77
C GLN A 156 4.80 -4.60 3.69
N ASN A 157 4.21 -5.79 3.58
CA ASN A 157 3.18 -6.05 2.59
C ASN A 157 1.87 -5.31 2.89
N PHE A 158 1.51 -5.20 4.17
CA PHE A 158 0.31 -4.47 4.61
C PHE A 158 0.57 -2.98 4.84
N ASN A 159 1.82 -2.57 5.06
CA ASN A 159 2.26 -1.19 5.28
C ASN A 159 1.30 -0.39 6.18
N PRO A 160 1.16 -0.77 7.46
CA PRO A 160 0.19 -0.16 8.34
C PRO A 160 0.52 1.32 8.61
N SER A 161 -0.52 2.14 8.66
CA SER A 161 -0.41 3.58 8.95
C SER A 161 -0.07 3.86 10.41
N GLU A 162 -0.33 2.90 11.30
CA GLU A 162 -0.09 3.01 12.74
C GLU A 162 0.10 1.61 13.34
N ILE A 163 1.04 1.46 14.28
CA ILE A 163 1.30 0.19 14.97
C ILE A 163 1.20 0.38 16.48
N LEU A 164 0.40 -0.48 17.10
CA LEU A 164 0.22 -0.55 18.55
C LEU A 164 1.23 -1.52 19.16
N VAL A 165 1.95 -1.07 20.19
CA VAL A 165 2.96 -1.86 20.90
C VAL A 165 2.80 -1.62 22.41
N SER A 166 3.11 -2.64 23.22
CA SER A 166 3.17 -2.49 24.69
C SER A 166 4.28 -1.53 25.11
N LYS A 167 4.01 -0.68 26.09
CA LYS A 167 4.98 0.31 26.62
C LYS A 167 6.27 -0.33 27.10
N GLN A 168 6.22 -1.45 27.81
CA GLN A 168 7.40 -2.16 28.32
C GLN A 168 8.22 -2.80 27.20
N LYS A 169 7.64 -3.06 26.03
CA LYS A 169 8.31 -3.70 24.90
C LYS A 169 8.86 -2.73 23.87
N LYS A 170 8.87 -1.42 24.14
CA LYS A 170 9.35 -0.37 23.24
C LYS A 170 10.77 -0.63 22.72
N GLU A 171 11.71 -0.87 23.60
CA GLU A 171 13.12 -1.10 23.25
C GLU A 171 13.28 -2.42 22.47
N SER A 172 12.58 -3.47 22.92
CA SER A 172 12.56 -4.76 22.26
C SER A 172 12.00 -4.69 20.84
N PHE A 173 10.94 -3.89 20.62
CA PHE A 173 10.42 -3.64 19.28
C PHE A 173 11.43 -2.90 18.40
N SER A 174 12.00 -1.79 18.90
CA SER A 174 12.96 -0.96 18.14
C SER A 174 14.26 -1.69 17.78
N SER A 175 14.69 -2.66 18.60
CA SER A 175 15.85 -3.51 18.28
C SER A 175 15.56 -4.59 17.24
N GLN A 176 14.31 -5.02 17.11
CA GLN A 176 13.91 -6.07 16.18
C GLN A 176 13.44 -5.54 14.83
N PHE A 177 12.75 -4.39 14.80
CA PHE A 177 12.13 -3.80 13.61
C PHE A 177 12.72 -2.42 13.34
N SER A 178 13.52 -2.29 12.30
CA SER A 178 14.31 -1.08 12.01
C SER A 178 13.63 -0.08 11.08
N TYR A 179 12.39 -0.33 10.64
CA TYR A 179 11.66 0.57 9.75
C TYR A 179 10.99 1.71 10.54
N PRO A 180 10.91 2.94 10.02
CA PRO A 180 10.30 4.08 10.71
C PRO A 180 8.76 4.00 10.70
N TYR A 181 8.21 3.03 11.43
CA TYR A 181 6.77 2.92 11.63
C TYR A 181 6.26 3.98 12.58
N GLN A 182 5.03 4.43 12.37
CA GLN A 182 4.34 5.27 13.34
C GLN A 182 3.84 4.41 14.50
N LEU A 183 4.49 4.54 15.66
CA LEU A 183 4.21 3.70 16.83
C LEU A 183 3.29 4.42 17.81
N PHE A 184 2.37 3.66 18.37
CA PHE A 184 1.60 4.07 19.54
C PHE A 184 1.73 3.01 20.65
N TYR A 185 1.91 3.50 21.89
CA TYR A 185 2.19 2.62 23.02
C TYR A 185 0.99 2.52 23.93
N LEU A 186 0.50 1.28 24.13
CA LEU A 186 -0.57 0.95 25.07
C LEU A 186 0.00 0.39 26.38
N GLU A 187 -0.82 0.43 27.44
CA GLU A 187 -0.47 -0.17 28.73
C GLU A 187 -0.35 -1.69 28.61
N ASP A 188 0.54 -2.31 29.39
CA ASP A 188 0.91 -3.70 29.24
C ASP A 188 -0.21 -4.68 29.53
N TRP A 189 -1.14 -4.30 30.41
CA TRP A 189 -2.31 -5.14 30.75
C TRP A 189 -3.25 -5.39 29.54
N VAL A 190 -3.20 -4.49 28.54
CA VAL A 190 -3.96 -4.66 27.29
C VAL A 190 -3.46 -5.88 26.50
N PHE A 191 -2.17 -6.21 26.64
CA PHE A 191 -1.54 -7.34 25.97
C PHE A 191 -1.59 -8.62 26.79
N GLN A 192 -2.70 -8.87 27.49
CA GLN A 192 -2.96 -10.11 28.21
C GLN A 192 -3.93 -11.01 27.44
N HIS A 193 -3.65 -12.30 27.45
CA HIS A 193 -4.39 -13.29 26.67
C HIS A 193 -5.88 -13.37 27.06
N ASP A 194 -6.17 -13.45 28.35
CA ASP A 194 -7.55 -13.59 28.85
C ASP A 194 -8.40 -12.37 28.52
N PHE A 195 -7.83 -11.17 28.73
CA PHE A 195 -8.47 -9.90 28.34
C PHE A 195 -8.78 -9.86 26.84
N SER A 196 -7.83 -10.31 26.02
CA SER A 196 -7.97 -10.31 24.55
C SER A 196 -9.05 -11.26 24.07
N ILE A 197 -9.14 -12.47 24.67
CA ILE A 197 -10.21 -13.43 24.37
C ILE A 197 -11.57 -12.85 24.76
N GLU A 198 -11.71 -12.30 25.97
CA GLU A 198 -12.96 -11.72 26.44
C GLU A 198 -13.44 -10.59 25.53
N SER A 199 -12.54 -9.67 25.16
CA SER A 199 -12.82 -8.56 24.26
C SER A 199 -13.31 -9.02 22.89
N LEU A 200 -12.61 -9.98 22.26
CA LEU A 200 -12.97 -10.55 20.96
C LEU A 200 -14.28 -11.34 21.02
N CYS A 201 -14.46 -12.20 22.03
CA CYS A 201 -15.67 -12.97 22.19
C CYS A 201 -16.91 -12.09 22.42
N THR A 202 -16.76 -11.00 23.18
CA THR A 202 -17.81 -10.01 23.39
C THR A 202 -18.19 -9.32 22.09
N HIS A 203 -17.20 -8.88 21.30
CA HIS A 203 -17.46 -8.22 20.00
C HIS A 203 -18.15 -9.14 19.01
N PHE A 204 -17.63 -10.34 18.80
CA PHE A 204 -18.20 -11.31 17.84
C PHE A 204 -19.41 -12.06 18.37
N LYS A 205 -19.80 -11.83 19.62
CA LYS A 205 -20.93 -12.52 20.31
C LYS A 205 -20.79 -14.05 20.26
N THR A 206 -19.58 -14.54 20.52
CA THR A 206 -19.24 -15.96 20.51
C THR A 206 -18.75 -16.43 21.90
N LYS A 207 -18.90 -17.72 22.21
CA LYS A 207 -18.38 -18.28 23.46
C LYS A 207 -16.88 -18.58 23.43
N ASN A 208 -16.31 -18.73 22.24
CA ASN A 208 -14.90 -19.02 22.03
C ASN A 208 -14.50 -18.62 20.58
N LEU A 209 -13.21 -18.67 20.30
CA LEU A 209 -12.65 -18.29 19.00
C LEU A 209 -12.40 -19.48 18.04
N LYS A 210 -12.90 -20.68 18.34
CA LYS A 210 -12.73 -21.91 17.53
C LYS A 210 -13.20 -21.74 16.10
N GLY A 211 -14.36 -21.14 15.92
CA GLY A 211 -14.94 -20.90 14.59
C GLY A 211 -14.13 -19.99 13.67
N PHE A 212 -13.12 -19.26 14.20
CA PHE A 212 -12.22 -18.41 13.43
C PHE A 212 -10.92 -19.12 13.02
N GLY A 213 -10.63 -20.33 13.54
CA GLY A 213 -9.41 -21.08 13.25
C GLY A 213 -8.12 -20.46 13.81
N ILE A 214 -8.23 -19.71 14.91
CA ILE A 214 -7.14 -18.93 15.52
C ILE A 214 -6.72 -19.39 16.92
N GLU A 215 -7.24 -20.52 17.40
CA GLU A 215 -7.00 -21.02 18.76
C GLU A 215 -5.52 -21.19 19.11
N ASN A 216 -4.70 -21.60 18.13
CA ASN A 216 -3.26 -21.83 18.31
C ASN A 216 -2.42 -20.56 18.14
N LEU A 217 -3.05 -19.42 17.89
CA LEU A 217 -2.38 -18.13 17.65
C LEU A 217 -2.42 -17.25 18.90
N ASN A 218 -1.88 -17.73 20.03
CA ASN A 218 -1.98 -17.03 21.31
C ASN A 218 -1.48 -15.58 21.23
N ASP A 219 -0.28 -15.36 20.71
CA ASP A 219 0.28 -14.01 20.56
C ASP A 219 -0.47 -13.18 19.50
N GLY A 220 -1.00 -13.83 18.46
CA GLY A 220 -1.86 -13.18 17.45
C GLY A 220 -3.20 -12.72 18.05
N VAL A 221 -3.82 -13.54 18.90
CA VAL A 221 -5.07 -13.20 19.61
C VAL A 221 -4.83 -12.00 20.54
N ILE A 222 -3.69 -11.96 21.24
CA ILE A 222 -3.31 -10.82 22.07
C ILE A 222 -3.22 -9.54 21.23
N ALA A 223 -2.56 -9.59 20.08
CA ALA A 223 -2.46 -8.46 19.17
C ALA A 223 -3.86 -8.00 18.67
N ALA A 224 -4.74 -8.94 18.32
CA ALA A 224 -6.10 -8.60 17.90
C ALA A 224 -6.93 -7.98 19.03
N GLY A 225 -6.81 -8.48 20.26
CA GLY A 225 -7.44 -7.89 21.44
C GLY A 225 -6.99 -6.46 21.72
N ALA A 226 -5.69 -6.17 21.54
CA ALA A 226 -5.15 -4.83 21.69
C ALA A 226 -5.77 -3.84 20.68
N ILE A 227 -6.04 -4.25 19.44
CA ILE A 227 -6.76 -3.44 18.45
C ILE A 227 -8.19 -3.15 18.93
N MET A 228 -8.91 -4.17 19.44
CA MET A 228 -10.28 -3.98 19.93
C MET A 228 -10.34 -3.02 21.12
N HIS A 229 -9.38 -3.10 22.03
CA HIS A 229 -9.27 -2.16 23.15
C HIS A 229 -9.03 -0.74 22.63
N TYR A 230 -8.11 -0.55 21.70
CA TYR A 230 -7.79 0.74 21.12
C TYR A 230 -8.98 1.40 20.41
N LEU A 231 -9.81 0.63 19.71
CA LEU A 231 -11.07 1.11 19.15
C LEU A 231 -12.01 1.65 20.23
N SER A 232 -12.13 0.96 21.36
CA SER A 232 -12.95 1.41 22.49
C SER A 232 -12.39 2.70 23.12
N GLU A 233 -11.10 2.77 23.34
CA GLU A 233 -10.41 3.94 23.91
C GLU A 233 -10.56 5.18 23.01
N THR A 234 -10.53 5.00 21.71
CA THR A 234 -10.67 6.05 20.70
C THR A 234 -12.12 6.42 20.37
N GLN A 235 -13.08 5.94 21.17
CA GLN A 235 -14.53 6.20 21.03
C GLN A 235 -15.18 5.60 19.76
N HIS A 236 -14.54 4.61 19.13
CA HIS A 236 -15.13 3.87 18.03
C HIS A 236 -15.99 2.71 18.55
N GLN A 237 -17.19 3.02 19.04
CA GLN A 237 -18.10 2.00 19.61
C GLN A 237 -18.97 1.30 18.56
N LYS A 238 -19.25 1.96 17.43
CA LYS A 238 -20.12 1.43 16.37
C LYS A 238 -19.27 0.75 15.29
N ILE A 239 -18.89 -0.50 15.54
CA ILE A 239 -17.97 -1.28 14.69
C ILE A 239 -18.56 -2.62 14.22
N ASN A 240 -19.88 -2.67 14.06
CA ASN A 240 -20.62 -3.89 13.67
C ASN A 240 -20.23 -4.43 12.27
N HIS A 241 -19.56 -3.65 11.45
CA HIS A 241 -19.03 -4.06 10.14
C HIS A 241 -17.76 -4.93 10.25
N ILE A 242 -17.10 -4.97 11.40
CA ILE A 242 -16.04 -5.93 11.69
C ILE A 242 -16.70 -7.24 12.05
N THR A 243 -17.06 -8.01 11.01
CA THR A 243 -17.92 -9.21 11.17
C THR A 243 -17.14 -10.49 11.36
N PHE A 244 -15.84 -10.49 11.07
CA PHE A 244 -15.00 -11.68 11.09
C PHE A 244 -13.53 -11.33 11.34
N LEU A 245 -12.81 -12.20 12.08
CA LEU A 245 -11.36 -12.17 12.25
C LEU A 245 -10.76 -13.33 11.45
N LYS A 246 -9.99 -13.01 10.41
CA LYS A 246 -9.43 -13.99 9.47
C LYS A 246 -7.96 -14.27 9.77
N ARG A 247 -7.61 -15.55 9.90
CA ARG A 247 -6.22 -15.99 9.93
C ARG A 247 -5.56 -15.73 8.58
N ILE A 248 -4.33 -15.24 8.56
CA ILE A 248 -3.47 -15.23 7.37
C ILE A 248 -2.77 -16.59 7.30
N PRO A 249 -3.16 -17.49 6.39
CA PRO A 249 -2.56 -18.81 6.27
C PRO A 249 -1.20 -18.68 5.57
N LYS A 250 -0.12 -19.02 6.26
CA LYS A 250 1.25 -18.91 5.74
C LYS A 250 1.56 -19.95 4.67
N GLU A 251 0.89 -21.10 4.79
CA GLU A 251 1.15 -22.29 3.97
C GLU A 251 0.54 -22.18 2.56
N ASP A 252 -0.46 -21.31 2.37
CA ASP A 252 -1.22 -21.20 1.12
C ASP A 252 -0.62 -20.25 0.09
N TYR A 253 0.40 -19.44 0.48
CA TYR A 253 0.93 -18.37 -0.34
C TYR A 253 2.43 -18.48 -0.57
N VAL A 254 2.87 -18.00 -1.73
CA VAL A 254 4.29 -17.86 -2.06
C VAL A 254 4.96 -16.95 -1.06
N TRP A 255 6.05 -17.44 -0.48
CA TRP A 255 6.85 -16.64 0.43
C TRP A 255 7.84 -15.76 -0.35
N MET A 256 7.80 -14.48 -0.09
CA MET A 256 8.76 -13.48 -0.55
C MET A 256 9.24 -12.68 0.64
N ASP A 257 10.53 -12.44 0.75
CA ASP A 257 11.06 -11.54 1.76
C ASP A 257 10.89 -10.06 1.34
N ARG A 258 11.23 -9.16 2.27
CA ARG A 258 11.16 -7.72 2.01
C ARG A 258 12.06 -7.27 0.85
N PHE A 259 13.21 -7.91 0.75
CA PHE A 259 14.19 -7.56 -0.27
C PHE A 259 13.66 -7.95 -1.65
N THR A 260 13.05 -9.11 -1.76
CA THR A 260 12.42 -9.59 -3.00
C THR A 260 11.30 -8.65 -3.46
N THR A 261 10.39 -8.24 -2.58
CA THR A 261 9.31 -7.31 -2.91
C THR A 261 9.86 -5.97 -3.43
N ARG A 262 10.92 -5.44 -2.79
CA ARG A 262 11.59 -4.20 -3.19
C ARG A 262 12.40 -4.37 -4.47
N ASN A 263 13.19 -5.43 -4.59
CA ASN A 263 14.07 -5.66 -5.73
C ASN A 263 13.31 -5.92 -7.04
N LEU A 264 12.11 -6.51 -6.94
CA LEU A 264 11.20 -6.70 -8.07
C LEU A 264 10.32 -5.47 -8.34
N GLU A 265 10.42 -4.42 -7.53
CA GLU A 265 9.63 -3.20 -7.64
C GLU A 265 8.11 -3.48 -7.79
N LEU A 266 7.58 -4.32 -6.91
CA LEU A 266 6.18 -4.77 -7.02
C LEU A 266 5.18 -3.65 -6.75
N PHE A 267 5.36 -2.85 -5.69
CA PHE A 267 4.43 -1.82 -5.22
C PHE A 267 5.01 -0.42 -5.18
N TYR A 268 6.32 -0.29 -5.03
CA TYR A 268 7.04 0.98 -4.92
C TYR A 268 8.46 0.85 -5.48
N SER A 269 9.02 1.95 -5.90
CA SER A 269 10.41 2.09 -6.33
C SER A 269 11.08 3.22 -5.56
N ASN A 270 12.39 3.14 -5.40
CA ASN A 270 13.19 4.23 -4.83
C ASN A 270 13.26 5.47 -5.75
N ASN A 271 12.94 5.32 -7.02
CA ASN A 271 12.90 6.42 -7.99
C ASN A 271 11.49 7.00 -8.06
N LEU A 272 11.35 8.30 -7.83
CA LEU A 272 10.07 9.02 -7.76
C LEU A 272 9.19 8.90 -9.01
N ASN A 273 9.77 8.63 -10.19
CA ASN A 273 9.05 8.52 -11.46
C ASN A 273 9.09 7.10 -12.06
N ALA A 274 9.50 6.09 -11.29
CA ALA A 274 9.56 4.73 -11.78
C ALA A 274 8.17 4.11 -11.81
N VAL A 275 7.90 3.35 -12.87
CA VAL A 275 6.69 2.52 -13.01
C VAL A 275 6.94 1.19 -12.31
N THR A 276 6.03 0.80 -11.45
CA THR A 276 6.09 -0.46 -10.70
C THR A 276 5.29 -1.57 -11.40
N LEU A 277 5.42 -2.81 -10.93
CA LEU A 277 4.63 -3.90 -11.50
C LEU A 277 3.13 -3.65 -11.32
N ILE A 278 2.69 -3.20 -10.15
CA ILE A 278 1.26 -2.92 -9.90
C ILE A 278 0.70 -1.87 -10.85
N ASP A 279 1.49 -0.85 -11.22
CA ASP A 279 1.05 0.20 -12.15
C ASP A 279 0.80 -0.34 -13.58
N VAL A 280 1.47 -1.43 -13.94
CA VAL A 280 1.29 -2.08 -15.25
C VAL A 280 0.11 -3.03 -15.25
N ILE A 281 -0.03 -3.84 -14.19
CA ILE A 281 -1.03 -4.92 -14.15
C ILE A 281 -2.40 -4.47 -13.62
N ASP A 282 -2.50 -3.29 -12.96
CA ASP A 282 -3.77 -2.79 -12.43
C ASP A 282 -4.66 -2.27 -13.55
N LYS A 283 -5.55 -3.13 -14.02
CA LYS A 283 -6.66 -2.82 -14.93
C LYS A 283 -8.01 -2.85 -14.21
N THR A 284 -8.01 -2.91 -12.88
CA THR A 284 -9.25 -2.91 -12.10
C THR A 284 -9.97 -1.57 -12.21
N ILE A 285 -11.28 -1.62 -12.26
CA ILE A 285 -12.15 -0.46 -12.40
C ILE A 285 -12.63 0.02 -11.02
N SER A 286 -13.01 -0.92 -10.15
CA SER A 286 -13.52 -0.61 -8.82
C SER A 286 -12.41 -0.40 -7.78
N PRO A 287 -12.61 0.44 -6.77
CA PRO A 287 -11.68 0.57 -5.65
C PRO A 287 -11.42 -0.75 -4.92
N MET A 288 -12.47 -1.55 -4.73
CA MET A 288 -12.41 -2.86 -4.08
C MET A 288 -11.54 -3.84 -4.87
N GLY A 289 -11.68 -3.85 -6.21
CA GLY A 289 -10.83 -4.65 -7.09
C GLY A 289 -9.35 -4.26 -6.97
N GLY A 290 -9.04 -2.96 -6.93
CA GLY A 290 -7.67 -2.48 -6.76
C GLY A 290 -7.05 -2.90 -5.42
N ARG A 291 -7.82 -2.89 -4.32
CA ARG A 291 -7.38 -3.40 -3.01
C ARG A 291 -7.11 -4.91 -3.06
N LEU A 292 -8.01 -5.66 -3.66
CA LEU A 292 -7.87 -7.11 -3.80
C LEU A 292 -6.69 -7.50 -4.69
N LEU A 293 -6.46 -6.79 -5.79
CA LEU A 293 -5.33 -7.03 -6.70
C LEU A 293 -3.99 -6.86 -5.98
N LYS A 294 -3.84 -5.79 -5.19
CA LYS A 294 -2.63 -5.59 -4.36
C LYS A 294 -2.40 -6.75 -3.40
N ARG A 295 -3.49 -7.27 -2.81
CA ARG A 295 -3.40 -8.45 -1.95
C ARG A 295 -2.97 -9.69 -2.72
N TRP A 296 -3.51 -9.93 -3.90
CA TRP A 296 -3.12 -11.07 -4.73
C TRP A 296 -1.64 -10.99 -5.14
N LEU A 297 -1.13 -9.79 -5.41
CA LEU A 297 0.30 -9.59 -5.69
C LEU A 297 1.18 -9.82 -4.45
N ALA A 298 0.73 -9.39 -3.27
CA ALA A 298 1.46 -9.59 -2.01
C ALA A 298 1.46 -11.07 -1.56
N PHE A 299 0.41 -11.81 -1.92
CA PHE A 299 0.14 -13.19 -1.51
C PHE A 299 -0.27 -14.07 -2.70
N PRO A 300 0.65 -14.36 -3.66
CA PRO A 300 0.37 -15.28 -4.75
C PRO A 300 0.08 -16.69 -4.22
N LEU A 301 -0.81 -17.42 -4.89
CA LEU A 301 -1.28 -18.73 -4.45
C LEU A 301 -0.25 -19.83 -4.72
N LYS A 302 -0.32 -20.91 -3.91
CA LYS A 302 0.37 -22.17 -4.16
C LYS A 302 -0.57 -23.27 -4.65
N ASP A 303 -1.86 -23.17 -4.31
CA ASP A 303 -2.85 -24.18 -4.71
C ASP A 303 -3.12 -24.10 -6.21
N ILE A 304 -2.68 -25.15 -6.92
CA ILE A 304 -2.84 -25.30 -8.37
C ILE A 304 -4.32 -25.21 -8.80
N ASN A 305 -5.24 -25.79 -7.99
CA ASN A 305 -6.65 -25.79 -8.34
C ASN A 305 -7.23 -24.37 -8.31
N GLU A 306 -6.91 -23.61 -7.26
CA GLU A 306 -7.39 -22.23 -7.14
C GLU A 306 -6.75 -21.32 -8.21
N ILE A 307 -5.49 -21.54 -8.55
CA ILE A 307 -4.81 -20.83 -9.63
C ILE A 307 -5.48 -21.16 -10.98
N SER A 308 -5.71 -22.45 -11.26
CA SER A 308 -6.34 -22.91 -12.49
C SER A 308 -7.76 -22.35 -12.65
N LYS A 309 -8.56 -22.28 -11.57
CA LYS A 309 -9.87 -21.63 -11.60
C LYS A 309 -9.79 -20.17 -12.04
N ARG A 310 -8.78 -19.42 -11.57
CA ARG A 310 -8.59 -18.04 -12.02
C ARG A 310 -8.19 -17.98 -13.49
N HIS A 311 -7.24 -18.82 -13.94
CA HIS A 311 -6.83 -18.87 -15.35
C HIS A 311 -8.00 -19.22 -16.27
N GLU A 312 -8.87 -20.19 -15.89
CA GLU A 312 -10.04 -20.55 -16.68
C GLU A 312 -11.05 -19.39 -16.80
N VAL A 313 -11.22 -18.58 -15.75
CA VAL A 313 -12.06 -17.38 -15.82
C VAL A 313 -11.45 -16.34 -16.75
N VAL A 314 -10.13 -16.08 -16.64
CA VAL A 314 -9.42 -15.15 -17.53
C VAL A 314 -9.54 -15.59 -18.98
N LYS A 315 -9.32 -16.89 -19.26
CA LYS A 315 -9.49 -17.49 -20.61
C LYS A 315 -10.90 -17.29 -21.13
N PHE A 316 -11.91 -17.67 -20.35
CA PHE A 316 -13.32 -17.52 -20.72
C PHE A 316 -13.66 -16.06 -21.10
N LEU A 317 -13.25 -15.09 -20.28
CA LEU A 317 -13.52 -13.68 -20.53
C LEU A 317 -12.74 -13.11 -21.73
N MET A 318 -11.59 -13.70 -22.09
CA MET A 318 -10.88 -13.35 -23.33
C MET A 318 -11.57 -13.88 -24.57
N GLU A 319 -12.18 -15.06 -24.49
CA GLU A 319 -12.94 -15.68 -25.58
C GLU A 319 -14.32 -15.04 -25.76
N ASP A 320 -14.97 -14.58 -24.68
CA ASP A 320 -16.27 -13.88 -24.68
C ASP A 320 -16.12 -12.38 -24.37
N LEU A 321 -15.68 -11.63 -25.36
CA LEU A 321 -15.50 -10.18 -25.25
C LEU A 321 -16.81 -9.43 -24.94
N ASN A 322 -17.96 -9.99 -25.31
CA ASN A 322 -19.25 -9.37 -25.01
C ASN A 322 -19.52 -9.39 -23.51
N SER A 323 -19.37 -10.56 -22.88
CA SER A 323 -19.49 -10.70 -21.42
C SER A 323 -18.45 -9.84 -20.69
N LEU A 324 -17.19 -9.82 -21.15
CA LEU A 324 -16.14 -8.97 -20.57
C LEU A 324 -16.53 -7.49 -20.56
N ASN A 325 -16.94 -6.96 -21.72
CA ASN A 325 -17.30 -5.54 -21.85
C ASN A 325 -18.54 -5.18 -21.03
N GLN A 326 -19.55 -6.05 -20.99
CA GLN A 326 -20.75 -5.81 -20.17
C GLN A 326 -20.44 -5.81 -18.68
N ILE A 327 -19.64 -6.79 -18.21
CA ILE A 327 -19.20 -6.83 -16.80
C ILE A 327 -18.45 -5.56 -16.45
N GLN A 328 -17.47 -5.16 -17.25
CA GLN A 328 -16.69 -3.94 -17.00
C GLN A 328 -17.55 -2.68 -17.03
N HIS A 329 -18.50 -2.60 -17.95
CA HIS A 329 -19.45 -1.48 -18.02
C HIS A 329 -20.24 -1.34 -16.71
N HIS A 330 -20.79 -2.43 -16.19
CA HIS A 330 -21.58 -2.40 -14.97
C HIS A 330 -20.72 -2.21 -13.72
N VAL A 331 -19.51 -2.81 -13.66
CA VAL A 331 -18.56 -2.56 -12.55
C VAL A 331 -18.19 -1.09 -12.44
N LYS A 332 -18.09 -0.36 -13.55
CA LYS A 332 -17.84 1.09 -13.56
C LYS A 332 -18.94 1.92 -12.88
N LEU A 333 -20.17 1.39 -12.84
CA LEU A 333 -21.29 2.03 -12.17
C LEU A 333 -21.34 1.72 -10.66
N ILE A 334 -20.54 0.77 -10.20
CA ILE A 334 -20.47 0.36 -8.79
C ILE A 334 -19.47 1.25 -8.07
N GLY A 335 -19.92 1.96 -7.05
CA GLY A 335 -19.06 2.72 -6.14
C GLY A 335 -18.32 1.80 -5.15
N ASP A 336 -17.67 2.40 -4.17
CA ASP A 336 -16.99 1.66 -3.08
C ASP A 336 -17.99 1.16 -2.04
N ILE A 337 -18.74 0.10 -2.39
CA ILE A 337 -19.80 -0.45 -1.52
C ILE A 337 -19.24 -1.03 -0.23
N GLU A 338 -17.96 -1.43 -0.20
CA GLU A 338 -17.28 -1.91 1.00
C GLU A 338 -17.10 -0.79 2.03
N ARG A 339 -16.65 0.38 1.61
CA ARG A 339 -16.54 1.56 2.48
C ARG A 339 -17.89 2.19 2.79
N LEU A 340 -18.83 2.18 1.84
CA LEU A 340 -20.18 2.69 2.07
C LEU A 340 -20.91 1.92 3.16
N ILE A 341 -20.84 0.58 3.15
CA ILE A 341 -21.49 -0.22 4.18
C ILE A 341 -20.84 -0.10 5.56
N SER A 342 -19.52 0.17 5.59
CA SER A 342 -18.80 0.48 6.84
C SER A 342 -19.24 1.83 7.41
N LYS A 343 -19.50 2.83 6.56
CA LYS A 343 -20.11 4.12 6.98
C LYS A 343 -21.53 3.93 7.52
N VAL A 344 -22.33 3.00 6.98
CA VAL A 344 -23.63 2.62 7.55
C VAL A 344 -23.47 2.13 8.97
N ALA A 345 -22.55 1.20 9.20
CA ALA A 345 -22.31 0.62 10.52
C ALA A 345 -21.87 1.65 11.57
N THR A 346 -21.06 2.63 11.16
CA THR A 346 -20.57 3.71 12.02
C THR A 346 -21.50 4.90 12.13
N PHE A 347 -22.64 4.91 11.43
CA PHE A 347 -23.59 6.03 11.34
C PHE A 347 -22.98 7.33 10.77
N LYS A 348 -21.93 7.18 9.94
CA LYS A 348 -21.24 8.31 9.28
C LYS A 348 -21.64 8.47 7.80
N ILE A 349 -22.63 7.71 7.34
CA ILE A 349 -23.13 7.76 5.98
C ILE A 349 -24.10 8.93 5.79
N SER A 350 -24.00 9.62 4.68
CA SER A 350 -24.91 10.71 4.27
C SER A 350 -26.09 10.17 3.43
N PRO A 351 -27.22 10.91 3.31
CA PRO A 351 -28.35 10.49 2.47
C PRO A 351 -27.94 10.23 1.01
N ARG A 352 -27.07 11.07 0.45
CA ARG A 352 -26.56 10.89 -0.92
C ARG A 352 -25.76 9.60 -1.07
N GLU A 353 -24.93 9.27 -0.08
CA GLU A 353 -24.13 8.03 -0.10
C GLU A 353 -25.01 6.77 0.03
N VAL A 354 -26.15 6.86 0.75
CA VAL A 354 -27.14 5.77 0.77
C VAL A 354 -27.77 5.56 -0.60
N ILE A 355 -28.07 6.64 -1.33
CA ILE A 355 -28.52 6.54 -2.72
C ILE A 355 -27.44 5.93 -3.61
N HIS A 356 -26.17 6.33 -3.45
CA HIS A 356 -25.05 5.71 -4.17
C HIS A 356 -24.93 4.22 -3.88
N LEU A 357 -25.13 3.78 -2.63
CA LEU A 357 -25.17 2.37 -2.27
C LEU A 357 -26.29 1.64 -3.01
N LYS A 358 -27.52 2.19 -3.04
CA LYS A 358 -28.66 1.64 -3.78
C LYS A 358 -28.33 1.48 -5.27
N ASN A 359 -27.83 2.55 -5.92
CA ASN A 359 -27.51 2.54 -7.35
C ASN A 359 -26.40 1.53 -7.67
N SER A 360 -25.40 1.40 -6.80
CA SER A 360 -24.34 0.40 -6.92
C SER A 360 -24.90 -1.03 -6.83
N LEU A 361 -25.82 -1.29 -5.93
CA LEU A 361 -26.49 -2.59 -5.81
C LEU A 361 -27.40 -2.89 -7.01
N GLU A 362 -28.02 -1.88 -7.61
CA GLU A 362 -28.77 -2.02 -8.87
C GLU A 362 -27.87 -2.42 -10.04
N ALA A 363 -26.63 -1.91 -10.09
CA ALA A 363 -25.66 -2.26 -11.12
C ALA A 363 -25.11 -3.71 -10.98
N ILE A 364 -25.27 -4.35 -9.81
CA ILE A 364 -24.90 -5.76 -9.60
C ILE A 364 -25.87 -6.72 -10.29
N ILE A 365 -27.14 -6.35 -10.45
CA ILE A 365 -28.18 -7.23 -11.01
C ILE A 365 -27.82 -7.76 -12.42
N PRO A 366 -27.47 -6.89 -13.39
CA PRO A 366 -27.05 -7.38 -14.71
C PRO A 366 -25.79 -8.22 -14.64
N ILE A 367 -24.81 -7.89 -13.80
CA ILE A 367 -23.60 -8.71 -13.60
C ILE A 367 -23.97 -10.12 -13.12
N LYS A 368 -24.85 -10.20 -12.13
CA LYS A 368 -25.38 -11.48 -11.63
C LYS A 368 -26.03 -12.29 -12.76
N SER A 369 -26.90 -11.66 -13.54
CA SER A 369 -27.58 -12.36 -14.65
C SER A 369 -26.63 -12.87 -15.72
N ILE A 370 -25.56 -12.11 -16.06
CA ILE A 370 -24.50 -12.53 -16.98
C ILE A 370 -23.72 -13.72 -16.40
N ALA A 371 -23.33 -13.60 -15.12
CA ALA A 371 -22.53 -14.61 -14.44
C ALA A 371 -23.29 -15.93 -14.25
N GLU A 372 -24.58 -15.92 -13.89
CA GLU A 372 -25.41 -17.12 -13.74
C GLU A 372 -25.61 -17.88 -15.03
N LYS A 373 -25.67 -17.18 -16.18
CA LYS A 373 -25.78 -17.77 -17.51
C LYS A 373 -24.46 -18.25 -18.09
N SER A 374 -23.35 -17.96 -17.41
CA SER A 374 -22.02 -18.34 -17.89
C SER A 374 -21.83 -19.84 -17.98
N ILE A 375 -21.13 -20.28 -19.02
CA ILE A 375 -20.70 -21.67 -19.21
C ILE A 375 -19.55 -22.00 -18.23
N ASN A 376 -18.74 -21.00 -17.85
CA ASN A 376 -17.65 -21.17 -16.91
C ASN A 376 -18.19 -21.36 -15.49
N THR A 377 -17.84 -22.48 -14.86
CA THR A 377 -18.33 -22.87 -13.53
C THR A 377 -17.97 -21.88 -12.43
N SER A 378 -16.76 -21.32 -12.46
CA SER A 378 -16.30 -20.37 -11.45
C SER A 378 -17.00 -19.02 -11.59
N VAL A 379 -17.27 -18.55 -12.80
CA VAL A 379 -18.07 -17.33 -13.04
C VAL A 379 -19.51 -17.55 -12.60
N LYS A 380 -20.07 -18.71 -12.93
CA LYS A 380 -21.44 -19.09 -12.51
C LYS A 380 -21.56 -19.14 -10.98
N GLU A 381 -20.57 -19.69 -10.29
CA GLU A 381 -20.52 -19.71 -8.82
C GLU A 381 -20.52 -18.29 -8.24
N ILE A 382 -19.76 -17.36 -8.82
CA ILE A 382 -19.80 -15.95 -8.43
C ILE A 382 -21.23 -15.40 -8.59
N GLY A 383 -21.89 -15.64 -9.73
CA GLY A 383 -23.26 -15.19 -9.99
C GLY A 383 -24.27 -15.71 -8.97
N LEU A 384 -24.23 -17.02 -8.67
CA LEU A 384 -25.12 -17.65 -7.71
C LEU A 384 -24.95 -17.10 -6.28
N ASN A 385 -23.73 -16.70 -5.90
CA ASN A 385 -23.43 -16.17 -4.58
C ASN A 385 -23.64 -14.64 -4.45
N LEU A 386 -23.85 -13.92 -5.57
CA LEU A 386 -24.24 -12.52 -5.55
C LEU A 386 -25.67 -12.35 -5.08
N SER A 387 -25.91 -11.44 -4.15
CA SER A 387 -27.25 -11.08 -3.70
C SER A 387 -27.79 -9.85 -4.44
N ASN A 388 -29.06 -9.88 -4.79
CA ASN A 388 -29.76 -8.72 -5.36
C ASN A 388 -30.04 -7.63 -4.32
N CYS A 389 -30.00 -7.93 -3.02
CA CYS A 389 -30.36 -7.03 -1.93
C CYS A 389 -31.71 -6.32 -2.18
N ASP A 390 -32.74 -7.05 -2.64
CA ASP A 390 -34.02 -6.48 -3.11
C ASP A 390 -34.73 -5.67 -2.03
N GLU A 391 -34.82 -6.20 -0.82
CA GLU A 391 -35.45 -5.55 0.32
C GLU A 391 -34.76 -4.22 0.66
N LEU A 392 -33.42 -4.24 0.68
CA LEU A 392 -32.58 -3.07 0.95
C LEU A 392 -32.81 -1.97 -0.10
N ARG A 393 -32.74 -2.32 -1.39
CA ARG A 393 -32.93 -1.38 -2.49
C ARG A 393 -34.33 -0.78 -2.47
N LYS A 394 -35.36 -1.59 -2.27
CA LYS A 394 -36.75 -1.17 -2.18
C LYS A 394 -36.95 -0.17 -1.03
N ARG A 395 -36.46 -0.49 0.17
CA ARG A 395 -36.60 0.37 1.34
C ARG A 395 -35.92 1.72 1.14
N ILE A 396 -34.70 1.74 0.58
CA ILE A 396 -34.01 3.00 0.30
C ILE A 396 -34.81 3.85 -0.69
N LYS A 397 -35.31 3.24 -1.79
CA LYS A 397 -36.12 3.93 -2.82
C LYS A 397 -37.42 4.52 -2.26
N GLU A 398 -38.09 3.80 -1.36
CA GLU A 398 -39.31 4.29 -0.72
C GLU A 398 -39.04 5.41 0.28
N THR A 399 -37.87 5.40 0.94
CA THR A 399 -37.56 6.32 2.03
C THR A 399 -36.92 7.61 1.53
N LEU A 400 -35.95 7.52 0.60
CA LEU A 400 -35.12 8.67 0.19
C LEU A 400 -35.46 9.15 -1.20
N LEU A 401 -35.31 10.48 -1.39
CA LEU A 401 -35.37 11.11 -2.70
C LEU A 401 -34.06 10.90 -3.46
N GLU A 402 -34.12 10.65 -4.78
CA GLU A 402 -32.95 10.44 -5.65
C GLU A 402 -31.93 11.59 -5.57
N ASN A 403 -32.41 12.83 -5.49
CA ASN A 403 -31.60 14.04 -5.40
C ASN A 403 -31.30 14.47 -3.95
N SER A 404 -31.23 13.54 -3.02
CA SER A 404 -30.96 13.85 -1.62
C SER A 404 -29.65 14.63 -1.44
N PRO A 405 -29.61 15.65 -0.55
CA PRO A 405 -28.39 16.40 -0.26
C PRO A 405 -27.36 15.55 0.49
N VAL A 406 -26.11 15.99 0.50
CA VAL A 406 -25.05 15.35 1.32
C VAL A 406 -25.34 15.53 2.82
N ASN A 407 -25.81 16.73 3.21
CA ASN A 407 -26.11 17.01 4.62
C ASN A 407 -27.61 16.95 4.85
N ILE A 408 -28.05 16.03 5.72
CA ILE A 408 -29.46 15.87 6.12
C ILE A 408 -30.07 17.17 6.67
N LEU A 409 -29.26 18.02 7.32
CA LEU A 409 -29.71 19.29 7.89
C LEU A 409 -30.16 20.31 6.82
N LYS A 410 -29.92 20.05 5.55
CA LYS A 410 -30.45 20.88 4.46
C LYS A 410 -31.92 20.60 4.14
N GLY A 411 -32.47 19.53 4.73
CA GLY A 411 -33.84 19.08 4.45
C GLY A 411 -34.01 18.45 3.06
N ASN A 412 -35.23 18.04 2.74
CA ASN A 412 -35.62 17.43 1.45
C ASN A 412 -34.84 16.17 1.10
N SER A 413 -34.55 15.34 2.10
CA SER A 413 -33.89 14.03 1.93
C SER A 413 -34.93 12.91 1.85
N ILE A 414 -36.01 12.97 2.58
CA ILE A 414 -37.02 11.92 2.72
C ILE A 414 -38.15 12.09 1.71
N SER A 415 -38.63 10.99 1.14
CA SER A 415 -39.83 11.01 0.26
C SER A 415 -41.07 11.48 1.02
N SER A 416 -41.87 12.32 0.38
CA SER A 416 -43.14 12.81 0.99
C SER A 416 -44.16 11.70 1.18
N ASP A 417 -44.07 10.64 0.41
CA ASP A 417 -45.01 9.52 0.48
C ASP A 417 -44.62 8.48 1.55
N TYR A 418 -43.46 8.66 2.20
CA TYR A 418 -42.98 7.74 3.24
C TYR A 418 -43.68 7.93 4.58
N SER A 419 -44.10 9.14 4.93
CA SER A 419 -44.75 9.48 6.19
C SER A 419 -45.87 10.53 5.98
N ASP A 420 -47.06 10.17 6.42
CA ASP A 420 -48.21 11.07 6.36
C ASP A 420 -48.00 12.33 7.22
N GLU A 421 -47.31 12.18 8.36
CA GLU A 421 -46.96 13.31 9.23
C GLU A 421 -46.01 14.29 8.51
N LEU A 422 -44.96 13.74 7.83
CA LEU A 422 -44.05 14.58 7.06
C LEU A 422 -44.75 15.31 5.90
N LYS A 423 -45.68 14.63 5.26
CA LYS A 423 -46.51 15.19 4.17
C LYS A 423 -47.36 16.35 4.66
N GLU A 424 -48.01 16.19 5.80
CA GLU A 424 -48.85 17.24 6.41
C GLU A 424 -47.99 18.43 6.88
N LEU A 425 -46.88 18.21 7.53
CA LEU A 425 -45.95 19.27 7.96
C LEU A 425 -45.42 20.07 6.75
N ARG A 426 -45.05 19.40 5.66
CA ARG A 426 -44.61 20.06 4.43
C ARG A 426 -45.75 20.87 3.78
N ARG A 427 -46.98 20.34 3.83
CA ARG A 427 -48.16 21.08 3.36
C ARG A 427 -48.37 22.38 4.15
N ILE A 428 -48.23 22.31 5.48
CA ILE A 428 -48.34 23.52 6.34
C ILE A 428 -47.21 24.51 6.02
N ALA A 429 -45.97 24.05 5.88
CA ALA A 429 -44.83 24.93 5.55
C ALA A 429 -44.98 25.57 4.15
N PHE A 430 -45.50 24.84 3.15
CA PHE A 430 -45.74 25.32 1.80
C PHE A 430 -46.92 26.30 1.77
N SER A 431 -48.07 25.97 2.40
CA SER A 431 -49.22 26.85 2.48
C SER A 431 -48.91 28.16 3.23
N GLY A 432 -48.04 28.08 4.26
CA GLY A 432 -47.49 29.24 4.93
C GLY A 432 -46.70 30.18 4.01
N LYS A 433 -45.89 29.65 3.11
CA LYS A 433 -45.17 30.47 2.10
C LYS A 433 -46.12 31.12 1.10
N GLU A 434 -47.14 30.42 0.62
CA GLU A 434 -48.18 31.01 -0.24
C GLU A 434 -48.94 32.14 0.46
N VAL A 435 -49.19 32.00 1.76
CA VAL A 435 -49.82 33.08 2.54
C VAL A 435 -48.90 34.30 2.67
N LEU A 436 -47.59 34.08 2.89
CA LEU A 436 -46.61 35.16 2.90
C LEU A 436 -46.55 35.90 1.56
N ASP A 437 -46.60 35.17 0.44
CA ASP A 437 -46.63 35.79 -0.90
C ASP A 437 -47.92 36.57 -1.16
N LYS A 438 -49.09 36.07 -0.71
CA LYS A 438 -50.37 36.79 -0.77
C LYS A 438 -50.35 38.02 0.14
N MET A 439 -49.77 37.91 1.34
CA MET A 439 -49.55 39.03 2.24
C MET A 439 -48.65 40.09 1.59
N LEU A 440 -47.54 39.69 0.97
CA LEU A 440 -46.65 40.59 0.26
C LEU A 440 -47.40 41.38 -0.84
N THR A 441 -48.19 40.66 -1.63
CA THR A 441 -48.99 41.28 -2.69
C THR A 441 -50.01 42.29 -2.11
N ARG A 442 -50.80 41.89 -1.09
CA ARG A 442 -51.74 42.71 -0.39
C ARG A 442 -51.10 43.98 0.21
N GLU A 443 -50.01 43.82 0.95
CA GLU A 443 -49.27 44.91 1.57
C GLU A 443 -48.63 45.85 0.52
N SER A 444 -48.18 45.30 -0.60
CA SER A 444 -47.59 46.05 -1.71
C SER A 444 -48.68 46.91 -2.39
N GLU A 445 -49.92 46.39 -2.57
CA GLU A 445 -51.02 47.07 -3.11
C GLU A 445 -51.60 48.19 -2.17
N ALA A 446 -51.72 47.83 -0.87
CA ALA A 446 -52.21 48.76 0.15
C ALA A 446 -51.28 49.96 0.38
N THR A 447 -49.94 49.76 0.36
CA THR A 447 -48.90 50.78 0.60
C THR A 447 -48.51 51.52 -0.69
N GLY A 448 -48.76 50.92 -1.86
CA GLY A 448 -48.29 51.44 -3.15
C GLY A 448 -46.74 51.27 -3.27
N ILE A 449 -46.14 50.39 -2.54
CA ILE A 449 -44.69 50.12 -2.56
C ILE A 449 -44.39 48.80 -3.32
N THR A 450 -44.12 48.91 -4.59
CA THR A 450 -43.79 47.70 -5.45
C THR A 450 -42.52 47.00 -5.17
N SER A 451 -41.62 47.61 -4.36
CA SER A 451 -40.31 47.04 -4.00
C SER A 451 -40.30 46.37 -2.63
N LEU A 452 -41.44 46.07 -2.04
CA LEU A 452 -41.53 45.32 -0.78
C LEU A 452 -40.97 43.91 -0.97
N LYS A 453 -40.28 43.41 0.07
CA LYS A 453 -39.81 42.03 0.15
C LYS A 453 -40.10 41.48 1.55
N ILE A 454 -40.68 40.29 1.61
CA ILE A 454 -40.69 39.51 2.83
C ILE A 454 -39.44 38.59 2.78
N ALA A 455 -38.59 38.70 3.77
CA ALA A 455 -37.37 37.87 3.91
C ALA A 455 -37.21 37.43 5.37
N SER A 456 -36.40 36.44 5.60
CA SER A 456 -36.11 35.93 6.96
C SER A 456 -34.61 35.96 7.27
N ASN A 457 -34.26 36.12 8.55
CA ASN A 457 -32.95 35.92 9.07
C ASN A 457 -33.00 35.26 10.46
N ASN A 458 -31.85 34.67 10.90
CA ASN A 458 -31.77 33.94 12.16
C ASN A 458 -31.94 34.79 13.44
N VAL A 459 -31.88 36.13 13.33
CA VAL A 459 -31.94 37.05 14.47
C VAL A 459 -33.35 37.59 14.71
N PHE A 460 -34.07 37.94 13.64
CA PHE A 460 -35.36 38.61 13.70
C PHE A 460 -36.51 37.81 13.12
N GLY A 461 -36.25 36.61 12.56
CA GLY A 461 -37.26 35.83 11.83
C GLY A 461 -37.71 36.46 10.50
N TYR A 462 -38.98 36.35 10.18
CA TYR A 462 -39.55 36.97 8.98
C TYR A 462 -39.77 38.46 9.16
N TYR A 463 -39.43 39.26 8.16
CA TYR A 463 -39.62 40.72 8.18
C TYR A 463 -39.97 41.24 6.78
N ILE A 464 -40.64 42.40 6.76
CA ILE A 464 -40.91 43.16 5.56
C ILE A 464 -39.78 44.17 5.40
N GLU A 465 -39.06 44.11 4.27
CA GLU A 465 -37.97 45.04 3.94
C GLU A 465 -38.50 46.17 3.06
N VAL A 466 -38.31 47.40 3.50
CA VAL A 466 -38.75 48.63 2.81
C VAL A 466 -37.52 49.45 2.50
N ARG A 467 -37.32 49.86 1.26
CA ARG A 467 -36.23 50.78 0.90
C ARG A 467 -36.46 52.16 1.49
N ASN A 468 -35.38 52.85 1.90
CA ASN A 468 -35.49 54.17 2.51
C ASN A 468 -36.25 55.22 1.65
N THR A 469 -36.29 55.04 0.33
CA THR A 469 -37.02 55.86 -0.60
C THR A 469 -38.55 55.81 -0.41
N HIS A 470 -39.07 54.83 0.30
CA HIS A 470 -40.52 54.63 0.53
C HIS A 470 -40.90 54.60 2.00
N LYS A 471 -40.04 55.12 2.86
CA LYS A 471 -40.22 55.13 4.30
C LYS A 471 -41.50 55.87 4.75
N ASP A 472 -41.82 56.94 4.08
CA ASP A 472 -42.99 57.76 4.42
C ASP A 472 -44.36 57.11 4.06
N LYS A 473 -44.32 55.98 3.32
CA LYS A 473 -45.47 55.18 2.96
C LYS A 473 -45.81 54.04 3.86
N VAL A 474 -44.97 53.86 4.90
CA VAL A 474 -45.08 52.71 5.82
C VAL A 474 -46.20 52.92 6.79
N PRO A 475 -47.19 52.01 6.94
CA PRO A 475 -48.30 52.12 7.88
C PRO A 475 -47.85 52.21 9.33
N GLU A 476 -48.54 53.01 10.16
CA GLU A 476 -48.17 53.19 11.58
C GLU A 476 -48.25 51.92 12.41
N HIS A 477 -49.01 50.90 12.00
CA HIS A 477 -49.19 49.68 12.71
C HIS A 477 -48.02 48.67 12.44
N TRP A 478 -47.07 48.98 11.54
CA TRP A 478 -45.90 48.17 11.30
C TRP A 478 -44.82 48.49 12.35
N ILE A 479 -44.31 47.46 13.03
CA ILE A 479 -43.34 47.64 14.08
C ILE A 479 -41.94 47.57 13.46
N ARG A 480 -41.19 48.68 13.54
CA ARG A 480 -39.82 48.73 13.05
C ARG A 480 -38.88 47.90 13.96
N LYS A 481 -38.09 47.01 13.37
CA LYS A 481 -37.13 46.13 14.06
C LYS A 481 -35.67 46.47 13.82
N GLN A 482 -35.36 46.90 12.61
CA GLN A 482 -33.96 47.21 12.27
C GLN A 482 -33.89 48.28 11.19
N THR A 483 -32.94 49.20 11.33
CA THR A 483 -32.60 50.20 10.31
C THR A 483 -31.25 49.78 9.70
N LEU A 484 -31.24 49.70 8.36
CA LEU A 484 -30.05 49.43 7.55
C LEU A 484 -29.67 50.69 6.77
N VAL A 485 -28.49 50.68 6.12
CA VAL A 485 -28.03 51.83 5.33
C VAL A 485 -28.98 52.19 4.21
N ASN A 486 -29.62 51.20 3.54
CA ASN A 486 -30.47 51.41 2.37
C ASN A 486 -31.92 50.95 2.53
N ALA A 487 -32.31 50.41 3.68
CA ALA A 487 -33.61 49.84 3.93
C ALA A 487 -33.96 49.82 5.42
N GLU A 488 -35.23 49.74 5.74
CA GLU A 488 -35.69 49.44 7.10
C GLU A 488 -36.48 48.13 7.11
N ARG A 489 -36.45 47.43 8.23
CA ARG A 489 -37.10 46.12 8.42
C ARG A 489 -38.25 46.26 9.43
N TYR A 490 -39.41 45.78 9.02
CA TYR A 490 -40.65 45.87 9.79
C TYR A 490 -41.24 44.49 10.02
N ILE A 491 -42.06 44.39 11.08
CA ILE A 491 -42.90 43.23 11.35
C ILE A 491 -44.34 43.66 11.61
N THR A 492 -45.29 42.75 11.30
CA THR A 492 -46.70 42.88 11.66
C THR A 492 -47.10 41.76 12.60
N GLU A 493 -48.18 41.90 13.37
CA GLU A 493 -48.70 40.83 14.23
C GLU A 493 -49.07 39.59 13.43
N GLU A 494 -49.70 39.75 12.31
CA GLU A 494 -50.08 38.68 11.37
C GLU A 494 -48.85 37.96 10.85
N LEU A 495 -47.79 38.69 10.44
CA LEU A 495 -46.53 38.09 9.99
C LEU A 495 -45.88 37.25 11.08
N LYS A 496 -45.94 37.73 12.35
CA LYS A 496 -45.38 37.01 13.50
C LYS A 496 -46.13 35.72 13.84
N GLU A 497 -47.46 35.73 13.71
CA GLU A 497 -48.26 34.52 13.91
C GLU A 497 -47.99 33.46 12.86
N TYR A 498 -47.90 33.82 11.57
CA TYR A 498 -47.54 32.90 10.49
C TYR A 498 -46.10 32.44 10.59
N GLU A 499 -45.19 33.32 10.97
CA GLU A 499 -43.80 32.98 11.26
C GLU A 499 -43.70 31.82 12.26
N SER A 500 -44.42 31.95 13.40
CA SER A 500 -44.42 30.91 14.44
C SER A 500 -44.91 29.55 13.92
N LYS A 501 -45.93 29.57 13.00
CA LYS A 501 -46.46 28.35 12.40
C LYS A 501 -45.48 27.74 11.38
N ILE A 502 -44.81 28.55 10.55
CA ILE A 502 -43.88 28.09 9.52
C ILE A 502 -42.59 27.57 10.18
N LEU A 503 -41.96 28.35 11.04
CA LEU A 503 -40.72 27.94 11.72
C LEU A 503 -40.93 26.69 12.59
N GLY A 504 -42.04 26.58 13.31
CA GLY A 504 -42.40 25.40 14.04
C GLY A 504 -42.61 24.15 13.17
N ALA A 505 -43.14 24.32 11.95
CA ALA A 505 -43.27 23.25 10.98
C ALA A 505 -41.89 22.86 10.37
N GLU A 506 -41.05 23.82 10.01
CA GLU A 506 -39.71 23.56 9.45
C GLU A 506 -38.77 22.84 10.47
N GLU A 507 -38.83 23.26 11.75
CA GLU A 507 -38.04 22.57 12.82
C GLU A 507 -38.51 21.11 13.01
N LYS A 508 -39.84 20.88 13.00
CA LYS A 508 -40.42 19.53 13.09
C LYS A 508 -40.11 18.67 11.89
N ILE A 509 -40.15 19.24 10.67
CA ILE A 509 -39.76 18.55 9.44
C ILE A 509 -38.30 18.07 9.57
N MET A 510 -37.39 18.97 9.98
CA MET A 510 -35.98 18.64 10.12
C MET A 510 -35.75 17.54 11.15
N ALA A 511 -36.38 17.63 12.32
CA ALA A 511 -36.29 16.61 13.37
C ALA A 511 -36.79 15.25 12.88
N LEU A 512 -37.97 15.24 12.21
CA LEU A 512 -38.57 14.02 11.69
C LEU A 512 -37.75 13.41 10.54
N GLU A 513 -37.17 14.21 9.64
CA GLU A 513 -36.29 13.71 8.57
C GLU A 513 -35.02 13.08 9.14
N ILE A 514 -34.40 13.66 10.19
CA ILE A 514 -33.24 13.11 10.88
C ILE A 514 -33.61 11.78 11.55
N GLU A 515 -34.74 11.71 12.21
CA GLU A 515 -35.21 10.49 12.87
C GLU A 515 -35.43 9.34 11.88
N ILE A 516 -36.19 9.62 10.79
CA ILE A 516 -36.49 8.66 9.71
C ILE A 516 -35.15 8.16 9.09
N PHE A 517 -34.23 9.07 8.82
CA PHE A 517 -32.91 8.72 8.25
C PHE A 517 -32.09 7.84 9.21
N ASN A 518 -32.01 8.19 10.48
CA ASN A 518 -31.31 7.40 11.48
C ASN A 518 -31.92 5.99 11.63
N ASN A 519 -33.25 5.89 11.59
CA ASN A 519 -33.95 4.61 11.62
C ASN A 519 -33.64 3.78 10.35
N LEU A 520 -33.58 4.42 9.18
CA LEU A 520 -33.16 3.76 7.94
C LEU A 520 -31.72 3.24 8.06
N VAL A 521 -30.76 4.07 8.49
CA VAL A 521 -29.35 3.67 8.66
C VAL A 521 -29.21 2.50 9.64
N GLN A 522 -29.91 2.55 10.77
CA GLN A 522 -29.93 1.44 11.74
C GLN A 522 -30.46 0.15 11.11
N TRP A 523 -31.54 0.23 10.34
CA TRP A 523 -32.12 -0.92 9.66
C TRP A 523 -31.18 -1.49 8.58
N LEU A 524 -30.49 -0.63 7.79
CA LEU A 524 -29.50 -1.04 6.81
C LEU A 524 -28.35 -1.84 7.42
N GLY A 525 -28.05 -1.62 8.70
CA GLY A 525 -27.05 -2.37 9.45
C GLY A 525 -27.29 -3.88 9.49
N LYS A 526 -28.50 -4.37 9.19
CA LYS A 526 -28.79 -5.82 9.10
C LYS A 526 -28.17 -6.49 7.87
N PHE A 527 -27.90 -5.73 6.82
CA PHE A 527 -27.42 -6.20 5.52
C PHE A 527 -25.89 -6.10 5.35
N ILE A 528 -25.15 -5.73 6.40
CA ILE A 528 -23.70 -5.52 6.32
C ILE A 528 -22.98 -6.73 5.70
N LYS A 529 -23.23 -7.94 6.20
CA LYS A 529 -22.59 -9.17 5.72
C LYS A 529 -22.90 -9.46 4.25
N GLU A 530 -24.13 -9.23 3.84
CA GLU A 530 -24.59 -9.47 2.48
C GLU A 530 -23.92 -8.53 1.49
N VAL A 531 -23.84 -7.23 1.82
CA VAL A 531 -23.17 -6.22 0.99
C VAL A 531 -21.66 -6.44 0.98
N GLN A 532 -21.04 -6.81 2.10
CA GLN A 532 -19.62 -7.17 2.15
C GLN A 532 -19.30 -8.39 1.26
N ASN A 533 -20.17 -9.40 1.24
CA ASN A 533 -20.01 -10.54 0.33
C ASN A 533 -20.10 -10.12 -1.14
N ASN A 534 -21.08 -9.29 -1.50
CA ASN A 534 -21.19 -8.72 -2.84
C ASN A 534 -19.93 -7.93 -3.22
N SER A 535 -19.43 -7.09 -2.31
CA SER A 535 -18.19 -6.34 -2.51
C SER A 535 -17.01 -7.23 -2.87
N PHE A 536 -16.82 -8.31 -2.10
CA PHE A 536 -15.73 -9.27 -2.32
C PHE A 536 -15.87 -10.01 -3.68
N LEU A 537 -17.09 -10.45 -4.03
CA LEU A 537 -17.34 -11.16 -5.29
C LEU A 537 -17.16 -10.25 -6.50
N ILE A 538 -17.62 -9.00 -6.43
CA ILE A 538 -17.39 -7.98 -7.47
C ILE A 538 -15.89 -7.64 -7.58
N ALA A 539 -15.18 -7.47 -6.48
CA ALA A 539 -13.73 -7.24 -6.50
C ALA A 539 -12.98 -8.40 -7.16
N LYS A 540 -13.37 -9.66 -6.87
CA LYS A 540 -12.80 -10.86 -7.51
C LYS A 540 -13.05 -10.85 -9.02
N LEU A 541 -14.27 -10.55 -9.45
CA LEU A 541 -14.63 -10.50 -10.87
C LEU A 541 -13.92 -9.34 -11.60
N ASP A 542 -13.78 -8.20 -10.94
CA ASP A 542 -13.05 -7.03 -11.45
C ASP A 542 -11.56 -7.32 -11.66
N CYS A 543 -10.90 -7.99 -10.71
CA CYS A 543 -9.51 -8.44 -10.88
C CYS A 543 -9.36 -9.38 -12.07
N LEU A 544 -10.22 -10.38 -12.20
CA LEU A 544 -10.16 -11.38 -13.27
C LEU A 544 -10.47 -10.76 -14.65
N SER A 545 -11.45 -9.85 -14.73
CA SER A 545 -11.73 -9.08 -15.95
C SER A 545 -10.57 -8.14 -16.31
N GLY A 546 -9.91 -7.56 -15.31
CA GLY A 546 -8.70 -6.76 -15.49
C GLY A 546 -7.53 -7.58 -16.04
N PHE A 547 -7.33 -8.81 -15.56
CA PHE A 547 -6.31 -9.72 -16.11
C PHE A 547 -6.63 -10.13 -17.55
N SER A 548 -7.90 -10.34 -17.90
CA SER A 548 -8.33 -10.64 -19.26
C SER A 548 -8.03 -9.47 -20.20
N GLN A 549 -8.35 -8.25 -19.79
CA GLN A 549 -8.03 -7.04 -20.56
C GLN A 549 -6.53 -6.86 -20.72
N LEU A 550 -5.74 -7.02 -19.64
CA LEU A 550 -4.27 -6.94 -19.67
C LEU A 550 -3.68 -7.94 -20.67
N ALA A 551 -4.20 -9.17 -20.67
CA ALA A 551 -3.75 -10.24 -21.57
C ALA A 551 -4.06 -9.95 -23.04
N ILE A 552 -5.25 -9.42 -23.32
CA ILE A 552 -5.65 -9.01 -24.68
C ILE A 552 -4.77 -7.86 -25.18
N GLU A 553 -4.61 -6.81 -24.38
CA GLU A 553 -3.86 -5.60 -24.76
C GLU A 553 -2.37 -5.90 -25.05
N ASN A 554 -1.77 -6.88 -24.34
CA ASN A 554 -0.32 -7.10 -24.39
C ASN A 554 0.05 -8.50 -24.95
N ASN A 555 -0.90 -9.25 -25.49
CA ASN A 555 -0.69 -10.59 -26.03
C ASN A 555 0.00 -11.51 -25.01
N TYR A 556 -0.56 -11.63 -23.81
CA TYR A 556 -0.07 -12.54 -22.79
C TYR A 556 -0.68 -13.93 -22.96
N CYS A 557 0.08 -14.97 -22.64
CA CYS A 557 -0.34 -16.36 -22.77
C CYS A 557 -0.80 -16.94 -21.43
N MET A 558 -1.69 -17.95 -21.50
CA MET A 558 -2.08 -18.76 -20.36
C MET A 558 -0.91 -19.65 -19.93
N PRO A 559 -0.39 -19.54 -18.69
CA PRO A 559 0.64 -20.45 -18.20
C PRO A 559 0.02 -21.80 -17.81
N LEU A 560 0.74 -22.89 -18.10
CA LEU A 560 0.40 -24.23 -17.61
C LEU A 560 1.14 -24.47 -16.29
N ILE A 561 0.39 -24.62 -15.20
CA ILE A 561 0.95 -24.93 -13.87
C ILE A 561 0.60 -26.37 -13.50
N ASP A 562 1.63 -27.14 -13.15
CA ASP A 562 1.51 -28.52 -12.70
C ASP A 562 2.30 -28.80 -11.42
N ASP A 563 2.38 -30.05 -10.98
CA ASP A 563 3.14 -30.44 -9.78
C ASP A 563 4.60 -30.81 -10.07
N SER A 564 5.09 -30.52 -11.28
CA SER A 564 6.48 -30.73 -11.65
C SER A 564 7.44 -29.79 -10.91
N TYR A 565 8.73 -29.99 -11.11
CA TYR A 565 9.80 -29.11 -10.62
C TYR A 565 10.47 -28.36 -11.79
N GLU A 566 9.79 -28.26 -12.91
CA GLU A 566 10.28 -27.58 -14.10
C GLU A 566 9.81 -26.13 -14.16
N LEU A 567 10.61 -25.29 -14.81
CA LEU A 567 10.24 -23.95 -15.26
C LEU A 567 10.71 -23.81 -16.70
N ASP A 568 9.79 -23.81 -17.64
CA ASP A 568 10.06 -23.60 -19.07
C ASP A 568 9.30 -22.37 -19.57
N ILE A 569 10.03 -21.28 -19.79
CA ILE A 569 9.54 -20.01 -20.32
C ILE A 569 10.08 -19.85 -21.74
N LYS A 570 9.19 -19.71 -22.73
CA LYS A 570 9.55 -19.41 -24.13
C LYS A 570 9.19 -17.97 -24.45
N GLU A 571 10.14 -17.27 -25.03
CA GLU A 571 10.01 -15.87 -25.45
C GLU A 571 9.44 -14.97 -24.32
N GLY A 572 9.96 -15.13 -23.09
CA GLY A 572 9.56 -14.32 -21.94
C GLY A 572 9.93 -12.85 -22.11
N ARG A 573 9.07 -11.94 -21.63
CA ARG A 573 9.23 -10.48 -21.70
C ARG A 573 9.06 -9.87 -20.33
N HIS A 574 9.68 -8.71 -20.08
CA HIS A 574 9.54 -8.01 -18.82
C HIS A 574 8.41 -6.96 -18.92
N PRO A 575 7.26 -7.13 -18.24
CA PRO A 575 6.08 -6.31 -18.48
C PRO A 575 6.30 -4.83 -18.20
N VAL A 576 7.08 -4.49 -17.18
CA VAL A 576 7.34 -3.09 -16.82
C VAL A 576 8.28 -2.43 -17.83
N ILE A 577 9.37 -3.10 -18.21
CA ILE A 577 10.30 -2.55 -19.21
C ILE A 577 9.61 -2.42 -20.56
N GLU A 578 8.87 -3.46 -21.00
CA GLU A 578 8.13 -3.44 -22.25
C GLU A 578 7.17 -2.25 -22.35
N LYS A 579 6.49 -1.92 -21.25
CA LYS A 579 5.56 -0.78 -21.19
C LYS A 579 6.25 0.59 -21.28
N GLN A 580 7.53 0.67 -20.88
CA GLN A 580 8.32 1.92 -20.91
C GLN A 580 9.06 2.14 -22.23
N LEU A 581 9.13 1.14 -23.12
CA LEU A 581 9.78 1.28 -24.40
C LEU A 581 9.02 2.26 -25.30
N LYS A 582 9.78 2.97 -26.15
CA LYS A 582 9.19 3.88 -27.13
C LYS A 582 8.48 3.08 -28.22
N ALA A 583 7.54 3.70 -28.91
CA ALA A 583 6.69 3.03 -29.93
C ALA A 583 7.44 2.30 -31.06
N HIS A 584 8.70 2.64 -31.30
CA HIS A 584 9.57 2.04 -32.33
C HIS A 584 10.55 1.01 -31.74
N GLU A 585 10.59 0.81 -30.44
CA GLU A 585 11.45 -0.15 -29.76
C GLU A 585 10.64 -1.38 -29.37
N SER A 586 11.21 -2.58 -29.57
CA SER A 586 10.60 -3.84 -29.11
C SER A 586 11.46 -4.49 -28.02
N TYR A 587 10.82 -5.10 -27.04
CA TYR A 587 11.51 -5.89 -26.02
C TYR A 587 12.08 -7.18 -26.64
N ILE A 588 13.34 -7.48 -26.37
CA ILE A 588 13.97 -8.72 -26.84
C ILE A 588 13.61 -9.84 -25.85
N SER A 589 12.75 -10.74 -26.32
CA SER A 589 12.26 -11.87 -25.54
C SER A 589 13.35 -12.92 -25.28
N ASN A 590 13.29 -13.60 -24.13
CA ASN A 590 14.28 -14.59 -23.73
C ASN A 590 13.64 -15.89 -23.24
N ASP A 591 14.29 -17.00 -23.57
CA ASP A 591 13.91 -18.34 -23.10
C ASP A 591 14.65 -18.63 -21.78
N VAL A 592 13.95 -19.22 -20.82
CA VAL A 592 14.53 -19.69 -19.57
C VAL A 592 14.00 -21.09 -19.27
N PHE A 593 14.91 -22.04 -19.11
CA PHE A 593 14.57 -23.40 -18.71
C PHE A 593 15.32 -23.76 -17.44
N LEU A 594 14.64 -24.25 -16.40
CA LEU A 594 15.20 -24.75 -15.16
C LEU A 594 14.50 -26.04 -14.75
N ASP A 595 15.29 -27.03 -14.32
CA ASP A 595 14.81 -28.29 -13.75
C ASP A 595 15.66 -28.75 -12.56
N SER A 596 15.32 -29.84 -11.92
CA SER A 596 16.07 -30.39 -10.79
C SER A 596 17.18 -31.36 -11.18
N ASP A 597 17.25 -31.80 -12.45
CA ASP A 597 18.10 -32.94 -12.87
C ASP A 597 19.21 -32.53 -13.84
N LYS A 598 18.93 -31.62 -14.77
CA LYS A 598 19.84 -31.25 -15.85
C LYS A 598 20.33 -29.81 -15.77
N GLN A 599 19.48 -28.88 -15.38
CA GLN A 599 19.73 -27.44 -15.42
C GLN A 599 19.12 -26.74 -14.19
N GLN A 600 19.68 -27.04 -13.02
CA GLN A 600 19.23 -26.48 -11.76
C GLN A 600 19.64 -25.00 -11.61
N ILE A 601 20.87 -24.68 -12.04
CA ILE A 601 21.48 -23.36 -11.91
C ILE A 601 21.91 -22.88 -13.29
N ILE A 602 21.51 -21.69 -13.66
CA ILE A 602 21.98 -20.97 -14.83
C ILE A 602 22.94 -19.87 -14.37
N MET A 603 24.22 -20.00 -14.75
CA MET A 603 25.19 -18.90 -14.61
C MET A 603 25.07 -17.97 -15.81
N ILE A 604 24.78 -16.70 -15.57
CA ILE A 604 24.59 -15.71 -16.63
C ILE A 604 25.75 -14.73 -16.59
N THR A 605 26.60 -14.80 -17.60
CA THR A 605 27.71 -13.88 -17.79
C THR A 605 27.38 -12.82 -18.85
N GLY A 606 28.19 -11.78 -18.93
CA GLY A 606 28.04 -10.72 -19.92
C GLY A 606 28.30 -9.34 -19.34
N PRO A 607 28.44 -8.32 -20.21
CA PRO A 607 28.76 -6.97 -19.79
C PRO A 607 27.66 -6.31 -18.97
N ASN A 608 27.99 -5.23 -18.26
CA ASN A 608 27.01 -4.35 -17.67
C ASN A 608 26.14 -3.72 -18.76
N MET A 609 24.88 -3.42 -18.45
CA MET A 609 23.87 -2.89 -19.39
C MET A 609 23.39 -3.90 -20.45
N SER A 610 23.88 -5.14 -20.46
CA SER A 610 23.41 -6.18 -21.40
C SER A 610 21.99 -6.70 -21.11
N GLY A 611 21.47 -6.47 -19.91
CA GLY A 611 20.12 -6.89 -19.51
C GLY A 611 20.06 -8.12 -18.61
N LYS A 612 21.19 -8.57 -18.00
CA LYS A 612 21.22 -9.71 -17.06
C LYS A 612 20.16 -9.58 -15.96
N SER A 613 20.18 -8.48 -15.22
CA SER A 613 19.23 -8.21 -14.12
C SER A 613 17.77 -8.14 -14.60
N ALA A 614 17.53 -7.68 -15.83
CA ALA A 614 16.20 -7.65 -16.43
C ALA A 614 15.67 -9.07 -16.68
N ILE A 615 16.52 -10.01 -17.13
CA ILE A 615 16.15 -11.42 -17.35
C ILE A 615 15.84 -12.11 -16.02
N LEU A 616 16.62 -11.85 -14.97
CA LEU A 616 16.33 -12.36 -13.63
C LEU A 616 14.95 -11.90 -13.15
N ARG A 617 14.73 -10.58 -13.13
CA ARG A 617 13.47 -9.99 -12.68
C ARG A 617 12.28 -10.45 -13.54
N GLN A 618 12.43 -10.51 -14.86
CA GLN A 618 11.45 -11.04 -15.80
C GLN A 618 10.96 -12.44 -15.39
N THR A 619 11.89 -13.33 -15.08
CA THR A 619 11.59 -14.71 -14.68
C THR A 619 10.76 -14.76 -13.40
N ALA A 620 11.15 -14.01 -12.36
CA ALA A 620 10.38 -13.96 -11.12
C ALA A 620 8.98 -13.33 -11.31
N ILE A 621 8.88 -12.26 -12.09
CA ILE A 621 7.60 -11.57 -12.35
C ILE A 621 6.65 -12.49 -13.12
N ILE A 622 7.14 -13.25 -14.12
CA ILE A 622 6.33 -14.23 -14.85
C ILE A 622 5.79 -15.30 -13.89
N VAL A 623 6.63 -15.83 -13.01
CA VAL A 623 6.22 -16.83 -12.00
C VAL A 623 5.18 -16.23 -11.04
N LEU A 624 5.39 -15.01 -10.56
CA LEU A 624 4.44 -14.32 -9.67
C LEU A 624 3.09 -14.09 -10.34
N MET A 625 3.08 -13.57 -11.56
CA MET A 625 1.86 -13.34 -12.34
C MET A 625 1.09 -14.64 -12.57
N ALA A 626 1.79 -15.72 -12.94
CA ALA A 626 1.19 -17.05 -13.11
C ALA A 626 0.49 -17.53 -11.83
N GLN A 627 1.16 -17.43 -10.68
CA GLN A 627 0.60 -17.90 -9.39
C GLN A 627 -0.42 -16.92 -8.77
N MET A 628 -0.52 -15.69 -9.27
CA MET A 628 -1.67 -14.81 -8.98
C MET A 628 -2.95 -15.24 -9.71
N GLY A 629 -2.83 -16.02 -10.76
CA GLY A 629 -3.92 -16.38 -11.66
C GLY A 629 -4.07 -15.44 -12.88
N SER A 630 -3.02 -14.66 -13.18
CA SER A 630 -2.93 -13.83 -14.39
C SER A 630 -2.28 -14.59 -15.54
N PHE A 631 -2.61 -14.21 -16.78
CA PHE A 631 -1.81 -14.56 -17.94
C PHE A 631 -0.48 -13.82 -17.91
N VAL A 632 0.53 -14.33 -18.62
CA VAL A 632 1.92 -13.93 -18.47
C VAL A 632 2.55 -13.43 -19.78
N PRO A 633 3.50 -12.49 -19.71
CA PRO A 633 4.18 -11.93 -20.87
C PRO A 633 5.20 -12.91 -21.46
N ALA A 634 4.72 -13.92 -22.16
CA ALA A 634 5.53 -14.93 -22.84
C ALA A 634 4.75 -15.53 -24.01
N LYS A 635 5.43 -16.31 -24.86
CA LYS A 635 4.77 -17.11 -25.91
C LYS A 635 4.13 -18.37 -25.36
N SER A 636 4.83 -19.03 -24.43
CA SER A 636 4.33 -20.15 -23.65
C SER A 636 5.10 -20.28 -22.34
N VAL A 637 4.41 -20.73 -21.29
CA VAL A 637 5.00 -21.06 -19.99
C VAL A 637 4.43 -22.37 -19.50
N ARG A 638 5.34 -23.30 -19.13
CA ARG A 638 5.01 -24.48 -18.34
C ARG A 638 5.85 -24.48 -17.08
N MET A 639 5.22 -24.62 -15.93
CA MET A 639 5.95 -24.54 -14.67
C MET A 639 5.30 -25.37 -13.57
N GLY A 640 6.15 -25.89 -12.67
CA GLY A 640 5.69 -26.30 -11.35
C GLY A 640 5.35 -25.07 -10.49
N TRP A 641 4.58 -25.26 -9.44
CA TRP A 641 4.34 -24.19 -8.46
C TRP A 641 5.59 -23.95 -7.59
N PHE A 642 5.81 -22.69 -7.23
CA PHE A 642 6.88 -22.27 -6.34
C PHE A 642 6.29 -21.90 -4.96
N ASP A 643 7.01 -22.25 -3.90
CA ASP A 643 6.63 -21.89 -2.54
C ASP A 643 7.36 -20.64 -2.03
N LYS A 644 8.54 -20.35 -2.61
CA LYS A 644 9.39 -19.23 -2.23
C LYS A 644 10.06 -18.60 -3.44
N ILE A 645 10.13 -17.29 -3.44
CA ILE A 645 10.91 -16.52 -4.43
C ILE A 645 11.85 -15.61 -3.67
N PHE A 646 13.13 -15.70 -3.99
CA PHE A 646 14.19 -14.89 -3.40
C PHE A 646 14.93 -14.12 -4.48
N THR A 647 15.20 -12.86 -4.19
CA THR A 647 16.00 -12.03 -5.07
C THR A 647 17.09 -11.30 -4.30
N ARG A 648 18.31 -11.38 -4.81
CA ARG A 648 19.39 -10.48 -4.46
C ARG A 648 19.82 -9.77 -5.73
N VAL A 649 19.26 -8.58 -6.00
CA VAL A 649 19.44 -7.82 -7.25
C VAL A 649 19.74 -6.36 -6.92
N GLY A 650 20.90 -5.87 -7.40
CA GLY A 650 21.29 -4.46 -7.25
C GLY A 650 21.95 -4.13 -5.89
N ALA A 651 22.79 -3.10 -5.86
CA ALA A 651 23.33 -2.53 -4.63
C ALA A 651 22.33 -1.50 -4.08
N SER A 652 21.79 -1.74 -2.89
CA SER A 652 21.04 -0.72 -2.17
C SER A 652 21.93 -0.14 -1.07
N ASP A 653 22.37 1.09 -1.25
CA ASP A 653 23.04 1.84 -0.21
C ASP A 653 22.04 2.20 0.89
N ASN A 654 22.19 1.58 2.05
CA ASN A 654 21.40 1.93 3.23
C ASN A 654 22.23 2.79 4.19
N ILE A 655 22.63 3.97 3.69
CA ILE A 655 23.48 4.93 4.42
C ILE A 655 22.86 5.33 5.76
N SER A 656 21.53 5.28 5.87
CA SER A 656 20.81 5.69 7.07
C SER A 656 21.02 4.77 8.28
N MET A 657 21.46 3.52 8.08
CA MET A 657 21.70 2.54 9.16
C MET A 657 23.20 2.32 9.46
N GLY A 658 24.12 2.96 8.72
CA GLY A 658 25.54 2.82 8.91
C GLY A 658 26.10 1.44 8.56
N GLU A 659 25.33 0.57 7.89
CA GLU A 659 25.79 -0.74 7.43
C GLU A 659 26.56 -0.62 6.12
N SER A 660 27.66 -1.34 6.01
CA SER A 660 28.39 -1.49 4.75
C SER A 660 27.49 -2.18 3.71
N THR A 661 27.55 -1.72 2.45
CA THR A 661 26.84 -2.35 1.31
C THR A 661 27.11 -3.85 1.21
N PHE A 662 28.33 -4.26 1.51
CA PHE A 662 28.72 -5.69 1.55
C PHE A 662 28.06 -6.45 2.70
N MET A 663 27.91 -5.83 3.90
CA MET A 663 27.21 -6.48 5.01
C MET A 663 25.72 -6.67 4.73
N VAL A 664 25.07 -5.68 4.10
CA VAL A 664 23.67 -5.80 3.65
C VAL A 664 23.53 -6.95 2.64
N GLU A 665 24.47 -7.04 1.67
CA GLU A 665 24.51 -8.12 0.70
C GLU A 665 24.64 -9.50 1.36
N MET A 666 25.53 -9.64 2.35
CA MET A 666 25.71 -10.89 3.06
C MET A 666 24.51 -11.25 3.93
N ASN A 667 23.87 -10.29 4.58
CA ASN A 667 22.65 -10.51 5.34
C ASN A 667 21.48 -10.99 4.45
N GLU A 668 21.30 -10.37 3.28
CA GLU A 668 20.31 -10.80 2.29
C GLU A 668 20.60 -12.24 1.80
N THR A 669 21.84 -12.51 1.45
CA THR A 669 22.28 -13.84 0.99
C THR A 669 22.14 -14.91 2.08
N ALA A 670 22.51 -14.61 3.31
CA ALA A 670 22.34 -15.52 4.44
C ALA A 670 20.85 -15.83 4.69
N SER A 671 19.97 -14.82 4.61
CA SER A 671 18.52 -15.02 4.70
C SER A 671 18.03 -15.99 3.63
N ILE A 672 18.51 -15.89 2.39
CA ILE A 672 18.15 -16.79 1.29
C ILE A 672 18.62 -18.22 1.63
N LEU A 673 19.90 -18.39 1.91
CA LEU A 673 20.51 -19.71 2.09
C LEU A 673 19.92 -20.50 3.27
N ASN A 674 19.51 -19.81 4.33
CA ASN A 674 18.88 -20.43 5.51
C ASN A 674 17.38 -20.79 5.30
N ASN A 675 16.75 -20.32 4.22
CA ASN A 675 15.31 -20.52 3.99
C ASN A 675 14.97 -21.30 2.71
N ILE A 676 15.90 -22.04 2.15
CA ILE A 676 15.77 -22.80 0.91
C ILE A 676 14.75 -23.93 1.05
N SER A 677 14.00 -24.19 -0.02
CA SER A 677 13.12 -25.36 -0.21
C SER A 677 13.30 -25.95 -1.61
N GLY A 678 12.73 -27.12 -1.86
CA GLY A 678 12.77 -27.77 -3.18
C GLY A 678 11.97 -27.03 -4.26
N ARG A 679 11.09 -26.12 -3.87
CA ARG A 679 10.27 -25.29 -4.77
C ARG A 679 10.66 -23.81 -4.70
N SER A 680 11.88 -23.51 -4.26
CA SER A 680 12.41 -22.15 -4.25
C SER A 680 12.94 -21.73 -5.61
N LEU A 681 12.62 -20.50 -6.01
CA LEU A 681 13.25 -19.77 -7.12
C LEU A 681 14.18 -18.71 -6.54
N ILE A 682 15.46 -18.80 -6.89
CA ILE A 682 16.53 -17.94 -6.35
C ILE A 682 17.13 -17.11 -7.49
N LEU A 683 17.21 -15.81 -7.33
CA LEU A 683 17.78 -14.87 -8.30
C LEU A 683 18.90 -14.09 -7.65
N LEU A 684 20.14 -14.37 -8.05
CA LEU A 684 21.35 -13.75 -7.53
C LEU A 684 21.98 -12.88 -8.62
N ASP A 685 22.24 -11.63 -8.31
CA ASP A 685 22.85 -10.67 -9.24
C ASP A 685 24.08 -10.04 -8.61
N GLU A 686 25.24 -10.29 -9.22
CA GLU A 686 26.53 -9.67 -8.88
C GLU A 686 26.93 -9.86 -7.41
N ILE A 687 26.80 -11.08 -6.87
CA ILE A 687 27.25 -11.42 -5.52
C ILE A 687 28.76 -11.29 -5.40
N GLY A 688 29.24 -10.71 -4.29
CA GLY A 688 30.68 -10.55 -3.98
C GLY A 688 31.28 -9.25 -4.52
N ARG A 689 30.48 -8.33 -5.11
CA ARG A 689 30.99 -7.08 -5.67
C ARG A 689 31.49 -6.06 -4.64
N GLY A 690 31.03 -6.18 -3.41
CA GLY A 690 31.33 -5.23 -2.32
C GLY A 690 32.65 -5.46 -1.59
N THR A 691 33.47 -6.46 -2.01
CA THR A 691 34.73 -6.84 -1.38
C THR A 691 35.85 -7.00 -2.40
N SER A 692 37.00 -7.57 -1.99
CA SER A 692 38.10 -7.85 -2.91
C SER A 692 37.67 -8.88 -3.98
N THR A 693 38.26 -8.83 -5.17
CA THR A 693 37.89 -9.70 -6.28
C THR A 693 37.99 -11.20 -5.90
N TYR A 694 39.06 -11.60 -5.24
CA TYR A 694 39.23 -12.99 -4.85
C TYR A 694 38.27 -13.46 -3.78
N ASP A 695 37.98 -12.63 -2.77
CA ASP A 695 36.96 -12.92 -1.76
C ASP A 695 35.58 -13.03 -2.42
N GLY A 696 35.28 -12.13 -3.34
CA GLY A 696 34.02 -12.11 -4.07
C GLY A 696 33.80 -13.36 -4.90
N ILE A 697 34.84 -13.80 -5.67
CA ILE A 697 34.81 -15.05 -6.44
C ILE A 697 34.65 -16.26 -5.52
N SER A 698 35.41 -16.30 -4.42
CA SER A 698 35.38 -17.43 -3.47
C SER A 698 33.98 -17.58 -2.83
N ILE A 699 33.36 -16.47 -2.43
CA ILE A 699 32.03 -16.48 -1.85
C ILE A 699 30.98 -16.89 -2.92
N ALA A 700 31.06 -16.34 -4.12
CA ALA A 700 30.13 -16.67 -5.20
C ALA A 700 30.22 -18.15 -5.62
N TRP A 701 31.45 -18.69 -5.67
CA TRP A 701 31.69 -20.10 -5.92
C TRP A 701 31.06 -20.98 -4.84
N ALA A 702 31.41 -20.72 -3.56
CA ALA A 702 30.92 -21.50 -2.43
C ALA A 702 29.38 -21.48 -2.33
N ILE A 703 28.73 -20.33 -2.60
CA ILE A 703 27.27 -20.22 -2.66
C ILE A 703 26.70 -21.10 -3.77
N SER A 704 27.29 -21.06 -4.96
CA SER A 704 26.83 -21.83 -6.11
C SER A 704 26.94 -23.33 -5.88
N GLU A 705 28.08 -23.79 -5.27
CA GLU A 705 28.30 -25.16 -4.86
C GLU A 705 27.30 -25.59 -3.79
N PHE A 706 27.12 -24.79 -2.74
CA PHE A 706 26.11 -25.04 -1.70
C PHE A 706 24.71 -25.22 -2.26
N LEU A 707 24.31 -24.37 -3.20
CA LEU A 707 22.98 -24.44 -3.85
C LEU A 707 22.86 -25.70 -4.73
N HIS A 708 23.94 -26.05 -5.45
CA HIS A 708 23.98 -27.24 -6.30
C HIS A 708 23.86 -28.51 -5.47
N ASP A 709 24.63 -28.62 -4.37
CA ASP A 709 24.73 -29.84 -3.55
C ASP A 709 23.59 -29.95 -2.53
N ASN A 710 22.81 -28.90 -2.37
CA ASN A 710 21.64 -28.90 -1.49
C ASN A 710 20.63 -29.97 -1.92
N ILE A 711 20.19 -30.78 -0.96
CA ILE A 711 19.19 -31.85 -1.17
C ILE A 711 17.90 -31.32 -1.80
N SER A 712 17.52 -30.08 -1.48
CA SER A 712 16.32 -29.43 -2.00
C SER A 712 16.42 -29.01 -3.47
N LYS A 713 17.60 -28.93 -4.05
CA LYS A 713 17.88 -28.54 -5.44
C LYS A 713 17.07 -27.31 -5.89
N PRO A 714 17.19 -26.14 -5.23
CA PRO A 714 16.45 -24.94 -5.60
C PRO A 714 16.82 -24.47 -7.00
N LYS A 715 15.86 -23.94 -7.75
CA LYS A 715 16.08 -23.37 -9.09
C LYS A 715 16.75 -22.00 -8.97
N THR A 716 17.88 -21.82 -9.65
CA THR A 716 18.69 -20.63 -9.47
C THR A 716 19.11 -19.98 -10.79
N LEU A 717 18.92 -18.67 -10.90
CA LEU A 717 19.54 -17.82 -11.90
C LEU A 717 20.60 -16.96 -11.20
N PHE A 718 21.85 -17.08 -11.64
CA PHE A 718 22.99 -16.37 -11.06
C PHE A 718 23.66 -15.50 -12.11
N ALA A 719 23.45 -14.19 -12.07
CA ALA A 719 24.16 -13.26 -12.94
C ALA A 719 25.46 -12.81 -12.26
N THR A 720 26.53 -12.82 -13.01
CA THR A 720 27.87 -12.51 -12.48
C THR A 720 28.77 -11.85 -13.54
N HIS A 721 29.81 -11.16 -13.04
CA HIS A 721 30.92 -10.67 -13.86
C HIS A 721 32.14 -11.58 -13.79
N TYR A 722 32.16 -12.52 -12.84
CA TYR A 722 33.27 -13.40 -12.62
C TYR A 722 33.29 -14.49 -13.69
N HIS A 723 34.22 -14.39 -14.64
CA HIS A 723 34.37 -15.36 -15.75
C HIS A 723 34.85 -16.71 -15.23
N GLU A 724 35.55 -16.73 -14.10
CA GLU A 724 36.05 -17.92 -13.42
C GLU A 724 34.93 -18.88 -13.02
N LEU A 725 33.74 -18.35 -12.74
CA LEU A 725 32.55 -19.18 -12.45
C LEU A 725 32.09 -20.01 -13.65
N ASN A 726 32.53 -19.69 -14.89
CA ASN A 726 32.24 -20.51 -16.07
C ASN A 726 32.83 -21.92 -15.93
N GLU A 727 33.92 -22.08 -15.20
CA GLU A 727 34.57 -23.36 -15.00
C GLU A 727 33.74 -24.34 -14.16
N MET A 728 32.77 -23.82 -13.37
CA MET A 728 31.89 -24.68 -12.58
C MET A 728 31.12 -25.71 -13.40
N THR A 729 30.81 -25.41 -14.66
CA THR A 729 30.08 -26.35 -15.55
C THR A 729 30.87 -27.62 -15.84
N SER A 730 32.18 -27.60 -15.73
CA SER A 730 33.05 -28.78 -15.88
C SER A 730 32.96 -29.71 -14.68
N SER A 731 32.76 -29.17 -13.50
CA SER A 731 32.72 -29.89 -12.23
C SER A 731 31.33 -30.26 -11.76
N PHE A 732 30.33 -29.42 -12.07
CA PHE A 732 28.95 -29.53 -11.58
C PHE A 732 27.94 -29.73 -12.71
N LYS A 733 27.40 -30.94 -12.83
CA LYS A 733 26.54 -31.35 -13.99
C LYS A 733 25.28 -30.55 -14.18
N ARG A 734 24.68 -30.03 -13.08
CA ARG A 734 23.40 -29.28 -13.09
C ARG A 734 23.58 -27.76 -13.17
N ILE A 735 24.84 -27.28 -13.27
CA ILE A 735 25.16 -25.88 -13.55
C ILE A 735 25.36 -25.71 -15.05
N LYS A 736 24.73 -24.72 -15.68
CA LYS A 736 24.88 -24.39 -17.09
C LYS A 736 25.24 -22.92 -17.26
N ASN A 737 26.18 -22.68 -18.18
CA ASN A 737 26.59 -21.32 -18.55
C ASN A 737 25.75 -20.78 -19.69
N PHE A 738 25.33 -19.55 -19.50
CA PHE A 738 24.70 -18.73 -20.51
C PHE A 738 25.36 -17.35 -20.53
N ASN A 739 25.31 -16.68 -21.66
CA ASN A 739 25.72 -15.28 -21.75
C ASN A 739 24.62 -14.45 -22.42
N VAL A 740 24.65 -13.15 -22.14
CA VAL A 740 23.81 -12.20 -22.87
C VAL A 740 24.61 -11.71 -24.06
N SER A 741 24.15 -12.08 -25.26
CA SER A 741 24.87 -11.87 -26.51
C SER A 741 25.09 -10.39 -26.84
N VAL A 742 26.28 -10.13 -27.36
CA VAL A 742 26.79 -8.85 -27.79
C VAL A 742 27.35 -9.00 -29.19
N LYS A 743 27.13 -8.04 -30.05
CA LYS A 743 27.74 -7.99 -31.39
C LYS A 743 28.73 -6.84 -31.47
N GLU A 744 29.95 -7.16 -31.83
CA GLU A 744 30.99 -6.13 -32.10
C GLU A 744 30.90 -5.67 -33.55
N GLU A 745 30.74 -4.36 -33.77
CA GLU A 745 30.77 -3.73 -35.09
C GLU A 745 31.86 -2.66 -35.13
N LYS A 746 32.96 -2.97 -35.86
CA LYS A 746 34.13 -2.10 -36.19
C LYS A 746 34.70 -1.20 -35.10
N ASN A 747 33.98 -0.67 -34.17
CA ASN A 747 34.39 0.16 -33.01
C ASN A 747 33.30 0.36 -31.96
N ASP A 748 32.11 -0.20 -32.15
CA ASP A 748 31.00 -0.09 -31.22
C ASP A 748 30.48 -1.48 -30.83
N VAL A 749 29.86 -1.56 -29.65
CA VAL A 749 29.29 -2.78 -29.11
C VAL A 749 27.78 -2.66 -29.12
N LEU A 750 27.11 -3.53 -29.90
CA LEU A 750 25.67 -3.62 -29.90
C LEU A 750 25.20 -4.72 -28.93
N PHE A 751 24.46 -4.33 -27.91
CA PHE A 751 23.86 -5.26 -26.96
C PHE A 751 22.61 -5.89 -27.57
N LEU A 752 22.71 -7.17 -27.95
CA LEU A 752 21.61 -7.91 -28.55
C LEU A 752 20.56 -8.32 -27.50
N ARG A 753 20.91 -8.26 -26.22
CA ARG A 753 20.02 -8.58 -25.06
C ARG A 753 19.39 -9.97 -25.14
N LYS A 754 19.97 -10.89 -25.89
CA LYS A 754 19.50 -12.27 -26.07
C LYS A 754 20.36 -13.22 -25.22
N LEU A 755 19.69 -14.04 -24.39
CA LEU A 755 20.31 -15.10 -23.60
C LEU A 755 20.66 -16.27 -24.53
N VAL A 756 21.92 -16.66 -24.56
CA VAL A 756 22.42 -17.76 -25.38
C VAL A 756 23.29 -18.72 -24.56
N PRO A 757 23.28 -20.02 -24.86
CA PRO A 757 24.15 -20.99 -24.17
C PRO A 757 25.63 -20.66 -24.35
N GLY A 758 26.45 -20.93 -23.32
CA GLY A 758 27.90 -20.71 -23.29
C GLY A 758 28.28 -19.54 -22.40
N GLY A 759 29.54 -19.50 -21.93
CA GLY A 759 30.11 -18.41 -21.14
C GLY A 759 30.62 -17.29 -22.06
N SER A 760 30.73 -16.06 -21.51
CA SER A 760 31.44 -14.94 -22.14
C SER A 760 32.91 -14.98 -21.70
N GLU A 761 33.83 -14.92 -22.65
CA GLU A 761 35.28 -14.88 -22.37
C GLU A 761 35.84 -13.45 -22.30
N HIS A 762 35.09 -12.45 -22.76
CA HIS A 762 35.58 -11.06 -22.89
C HIS A 762 34.88 -10.09 -21.92
N SER A 763 35.70 -9.19 -21.37
CA SER A 763 35.22 -8.06 -20.56
C SER A 763 34.93 -6.84 -21.47
N PHE A 764 33.74 -6.27 -21.35
CA PHE A 764 33.31 -5.10 -22.14
C PHE A 764 33.28 -3.80 -21.33
N GLY A 765 33.85 -3.75 -20.14
CA GLY A 765 33.81 -2.59 -19.24
C GLY A 765 34.35 -1.31 -19.88
N ILE A 766 35.45 -1.40 -20.65
CA ILE A 766 36.05 -0.24 -21.33
C ILE A 766 35.15 0.25 -22.47
N HIS A 767 34.41 -0.63 -23.15
CA HIS A 767 33.44 -0.24 -24.16
C HIS A 767 32.25 0.51 -23.56
N VAL A 768 31.77 0.08 -22.41
CA VAL A 768 30.72 0.80 -21.65
C VAL A 768 31.22 2.18 -21.20
N ALA A 769 32.48 2.27 -20.74
CA ALA A 769 33.11 3.53 -20.38
C ALA A 769 33.21 4.50 -21.58
N LYS A 770 33.45 3.98 -22.78
CA LYS A 770 33.44 4.75 -24.03
C LYS A 770 32.04 5.28 -24.33
N MET A 771 31.00 4.44 -24.21
CA MET A 771 29.60 4.85 -24.41
C MET A 771 29.14 5.90 -23.40
N ALA A 772 29.68 5.88 -22.18
CA ALA A 772 29.42 6.88 -21.14
C ALA A 772 30.15 8.21 -21.39
N GLY A 773 30.92 8.33 -22.47
CA GLY A 773 31.62 9.57 -22.84
C GLY A 773 32.96 9.80 -22.13
N MET A 774 33.60 8.73 -21.62
CA MET A 774 34.91 8.84 -20.95
C MET A 774 36.00 9.34 -21.93
N PRO A 775 36.94 10.21 -21.50
CA PRO A 775 37.97 10.80 -22.38
C PRO A 775 38.81 9.71 -23.08
N ASN A 776 39.07 9.87 -24.38
CA ASN A 776 39.79 8.89 -25.20
C ASN A 776 41.20 8.55 -24.68
N GLN A 777 41.89 9.47 -24.01
CA GLN A 777 43.19 9.23 -23.39
C GLN A 777 43.10 8.19 -22.26
N VAL A 778 42.04 8.25 -21.43
CA VAL A 778 41.80 7.30 -20.36
C VAL A 778 41.47 5.93 -20.94
N LEU A 779 40.61 5.87 -21.97
CA LEU A 779 40.22 4.62 -22.64
C LEU A 779 41.44 3.91 -23.28
N LYS A 780 42.32 4.66 -23.99
CA LYS A 780 43.55 4.10 -24.57
C LYS A 780 44.46 3.49 -23.51
N LYS A 781 44.65 4.20 -22.38
CA LYS A 781 45.48 3.73 -21.29
C LYS A 781 44.86 2.50 -20.61
N ALA A 782 43.53 2.48 -20.41
CA ALA A 782 42.81 1.34 -19.86
C ALA A 782 42.94 0.08 -20.74
N HIS A 783 42.81 0.22 -22.06
CA HIS A 783 43.05 -0.90 -23.01
C HIS A 783 44.48 -1.46 -22.94
N MET A 784 45.50 -0.58 -22.81
CA MET A 784 46.87 -1.05 -22.68
C MET A 784 47.10 -1.80 -21.38
N ILE A 785 46.50 -1.34 -20.28
CA ILE A 785 46.64 -2.03 -18.97
C ILE A 785 45.89 -3.35 -19.03
N LEU A 786 44.67 -3.41 -19.56
CA LEU A 786 43.88 -4.64 -19.69
C LEU A 786 44.69 -5.70 -20.46
N LYS A 787 45.26 -5.33 -21.62
CA LYS A 787 46.07 -6.27 -22.42
C LYS A 787 47.32 -6.81 -21.66
N LYS A 788 47.89 -6.01 -20.73
CA LYS A 788 49.01 -6.45 -19.91
C LYS A 788 48.52 -7.46 -18.86
N LEU A 789 47.38 -7.18 -18.23
CA LEU A 789 46.80 -8.06 -17.19
C LEU A 789 46.32 -9.38 -17.80
N GLU A 790 45.67 -9.37 -18.95
CA GLU A 790 45.27 -10.61 -19.66
C GLU A 790 46.45 -11.47 -20.08
N LYS A 791 47.57 -10.87 -20.50
CA LYS A 791 48.80 -11.61 -20.83
C LYS A 791 49.49 -12.21 -19.63
N SER A 792 49.45 -11.60 -18.47
CA SER A 792 49.97 -12.15 -17.22
C SER A 792 49.18 -13.37 -16.74
N HIS A 793 47.85 -13.36 -16.94
CA HIS A 793 47.00 -14.51 -16.61
C HIS A 793 47.07 -15.69 -17.59
N SER A 794 47.38 -15.46 -18.87
CA SER A 794 47.46 -16.52 -19.87
C SER A 794 48.80 -17.32 -19.81
N ASN A 795 49.74 -16.89 -19.03
CA ASN A 795 51.05 -17.58 -18.84
C ASN A 795 51.09 -18.56 -17.64
N GLU A 796 50.03 -18.67 -16.86
CA GLU A 796 49.93 -19.71 -15.83
C GLU A 796 48.80 -20.70 -16.22
N GLU A 797 49.26 -21.90 -16.68
CA GLU A 797 48.38 -23.06 -16.88
C GLU A 797 47.69 -23.45 -15.58
N LEU A 798 46.49 -22.90 -15.35
CA LEU A 798 45.60 -23.29 -14.25
C LEU A 798 44.89 -24.64 -14.49
N THR A 799 45.08 -25.26 -15.65
CA THR A 799 44.38 -26.49 -16.06
C THR A 799 44.90 -27.81 -15.43
N GLY A 800 45.98 -27.78 -14.63
CA GLY A 800 46.59 -29.00 -14.10
C GLY A 800 46.33 -29.36 -12.62
N LYS A 801 45.78 -28.47 -11.79
CA LYS A 801 45.83 -28.67 -10.32
C LYS A 801 44.52 -28.81 -9.54
N VAL A 802 43.35 -28.72 -10.21
CA VAL A 802 42.06 -28.84 -9.48
C VAL A 802 41.61 -30.33 -9.31
N LYS A 803 42.28 -31.28 -9.91
CA LYS A 803 41.87 -32.71 -9.89
C LYS A 803 42.25 -33.53 -8.66
N SER A 804 42.92 -32.96 -7.65
CA SER A 804 43.28 -33.72 -6.46
C SER A 804 43.35 -32.90 -5.19
N ILE A 805 42.19 -32.46 -4.69
CA ILE A 805 42.09 -32.01 -3.30
C ILE A 805 41.26 -33.04 -2.56
N LYS A 806 41.92 -34.05 -2.00
CA LYS A 806 41.49 -34.76 -0.79
C LYS A 806 41.94 -33.94 0.41
N GLU A 807 41.05 -33.93 1.40
CA GLU A 807 41.18 -33.29 2.70
C GLU A 807 42.62 -33.30 3.26
N ASP A 808 43.04 -32.20 3.82
CA ASP A 808 44.29 -31.78 4.44
C ASP A 808 45.31 -31.13 3.49
N HIS A 809 45.24 -29.78 3.47
CA HIS A 809 46.35 -28.85 3.61
C HIS A 809 45.89 -27.42 3.38
N GLN A 810 46.21 -26.54 4.30
CA GLN A 810 46.07 -25.09 4.18
C GLN A 810 46.64 -24.63 2.83
N LEU A 811 45.80 -24.13 1.94
CA LEU A 811 46.17 -23.53 0.66
C LEU A 811 46.95 -22.24 0.91
N GLN A 812 48.27 -22.31 0.75
CA GLN A 812 49.09 -21.14 0.46
C GLN A 812 48.83 -20.73 -1.01
N PHE A 813 47.84 -19.97 -1.28
CA PHE A 813 47.66 -19.27 -2.54
C PHE A 813 47.84 -17.77 -2.30
N PHE A 814 49.06 -17.27 -2.35
CA PHE A 814 49.37 -15.87 -2.63
C PHE A 814 50.88 -15.72 -2.76
N ASN A 815 51.39 -15.80 -3.98
CA ASN A 815 52.57 -15.02 -4.32
C ASN A 815 52.07 -13.72 -4.96
N LEU A 816 51.90 -12.69 -4.14
CA LEU A 816 51.99 -11.31 -4.64
C LEU A 816 53.43 -11.16 -5.11
N ASP A 817 53.66 -11.04 -6.41
CA ASP A 817 54.94 -10.65 -6.98
C ASP A 817 55.33 -9.30 -6.37
N ASN A 818 56.15 -9.41 -5.34
CA ASN A 818 56.79 -8.21 -4.79
C ASN A 818 57.89 -7.85 -5.81
N PRO A 819 57.88 -6.67 -6.46
CA PRO A 819 58.88 -6.29 -7.44
C PRO A 819 60.31 -6.44 -6.93
N ILE A 820 60.53 -6.35 -5.60
CA ILE A 820 61.78 -6.56 -4.89
C ILE A 820 62.22 -8.02 -4.96
N LEU A 821 61.31 -8.99 -4.91
CA LEU A 821 61.59 -10.42 -5.00
C LEU A 821 61.94 -10.84 -6.42
N GLU A 822 61.38 -10.27 -7.47
CA GLU A 822 61.82 -10.51 -8.86
C GLU A 822 63.15 -9.89 -9.13
N GLU A 823 63.42 -8.68 -8.67
CA GLU A 823 64.75 -8.06 -8.78
C GLU A 823 65.85 -8.83 -8.05
N LEU A 824 65.54 -9.37 -6.87
CA LEU A 824 66.41 -10.24 -6.09
C LEU A 824 66.64 -11.59 -6.79
N LYS A 825 65.66 -12.16 -7.40
CA LYS A 825 65.76 -13.40 -8.18
C LYS A 825 66.64 -13.22 -9.41
N GLU A 826 66.47 -12.13 -10.16
CA GLU A 826 67.32 -11.81 -11.30
C GLU A 826 68.75 -11.53 -10.86
N GLU A 827 68.98 -10.78 -9.78
CA GLU A 827 70.34 -10.57 -9.26
C GLU A 827 71.00 -11.88 -8.81
N ILE A 828 70.30 -12.78 -8.15
CA ILE A 828 70.84 -14.09 -7.73
C ILE A 828 71.15 -14.96 -8.93
N LEU A 829 70.33 -14.99 -9.98
CA LEU A 829 70.52 -15.75 -11.20
C LEU A 829 71.73 -15.27 -12.03
N ASN A 830 72.02 -13.97 -11.95
CA ASN A 830 73.15 -13.37 -12.68
C ASN A 830 74.48 -13.41 -11.93
N ILE A 831 74.55 -14.01 -10.72
CA ILE A 831 75.77 -14.19 -9.96
C ILE A 831 76.53 -15.44 -10.47
N ASP A 832 77.69 -15.23 -11.06
CA ASP A 832 78.61 -16.38 -11.35
C ASP A 832 79.39 -16.78 -10.10
N ILE A 833 78.90 -17.80 -9.43
CA ILE A 833 79.44 -18.31 -8.14
C ILE A 833 80.94 -18.78 -8.25
N ASN A 834 81.38 -19.19 -9.46
CA ASN A 834 82.72 -19.68 -9.68
C ASN A 834 83.76 -18.59 -9.85
N SER A 835 83.37 -17.33 -10.07
CA SER A 835 84.27 -16.21 -10.23
C SER A 835 84.38 -15.33 -8.97
N LEU A 836 83.61 -15.58 -7.91
CA LEU A 836 83.59 -14.78 -6.68
C LEU A 836 84.57 -15.34 -5.63
N THR A 837 85.38 -14.48 -5.00
CA THR A 837 86.15 -14.81 -3.79
C THR A 837 85.19 -14.94 -2.57
N PRO A 838 85.57 -15.66 -1.51
CA PRO A 838 84.74 -15.84 -0.33
C PRO A 838 84.29 -14.53 0.35
N VAL A 839 85.12 -13.47 0.26
CA VAL A 839 84.79 -12.16 0.83
C VAL A 839 83.80 -11.46 -0.02
N GLU A 840 83.91 -11.49 -1.36
CA GLU A 840 82.94 -10.90 -2.31
C GLU A 840 81.57 -11.61 -2.23
N ALA A 841 81.54 -12.93 -2.05
CA ALA A 841 80.32 -13.70 -1.84
C ALA A 841 79.63 -13.30 -0.56
N LEU A 842 80.35 -13.06 0.54
CA LEU A 842 79.73 -12.55 1.80
C LEU A 842 79.21 -11.12 1.68
N LEU A 843 79.91 -10.27 0.97
CA LEU A 843 79.46 -8.89 0.71
C LEU A 843 78.20 -8.90 -0.13
N LYS A 844 78.14 -9.72 -1.18
CA LYS A 844 76.97 -9.84 -2.04
C LYS A 844 75.76 -10.40 -1.32
N LEU A 845 75.97 -11.45 -0.45
CA LEU A 845 74.90 -11.96 0.44
C LEU A 845 74.44 -10.92 1.42
N SER A 846 75.29 -10.04 1.93
CA SER A 846 74.87 -8.95 2.83
C SER A 846 74.08 -7.85 2.10
N GLU A 847 74.38 -7.57 0.82
CA GLU A 847 73.63 -6.63 -0.05
C GLU A 847 72.24 -7.18 -0.33
N LEU A 848 72.11 -8.47 -0.72
CA LEU A 848 70.83 -9.12 -0.99
C LEU A 848 69.95 -9.17 0.29
N LYS A 849 70.58 -9.44 1.45
CA LYS A 849 69.86 -9.43 2.73
C LYS A 849 69.32 -8.02 3.10
N LYS A 850 70.08 -6.96 2.89
CA LYS A 850 69.64 -5.59 3.14
C LYS A 850 68.50 -5.17 2.21
N LYS A 851 68.37 -5.72 0.99
CA LYS A 851 67.27 -5.48 0.08
C LYS A 851 65.98 -6.21 0.52
N ILE A 852 66.10 -7.30 1.31
CA ILE A 852 64.94 -8.01 1.91
C ILE A 852 64.45 -7.32 3.18
N ASP A 853 65.33 -6.70 3.96
CA ASP A 853 65.00 -6.07 5.24
C ASP A 853 64.46 -4.62 5.07
N ASN A 854 64.52 -4.03 3.87
CA ASN A 854 63.87 -2.77 3.48
C ASN A 854 62.56 -3.05 2.70
#